data_c20fc42a4747a678cc4085656a60fa00
#
_entry.id   c20fc42a4747a678cc4085656a60fa00
#
_cell.length_a   1.000
_cell.length_b   1.000
_cell.length_c   1.000
_cell.angle_alpha   90.00
_cell.angle_beta   90.00
_cell.angle_gamma   90.00
#
_symmetry.space_group_name_H-M   'P 1'
#
loop_
_entity.id
_entity.type
_entity.pdbx_description
1 polymer ?
#
loop_
_entity_poly.entity_id
_entity_poly.type
_entity_poly.pdbx_seq_one_letter_code
_entity_poly.pdbx_strand_id
1 'polypeptide(L)'
;MKRVYTFGDGKAEGDASMRNLLGGKGANLAEMNLLGMPVPPGFTITTEVCTEYTQYGKDEVVKRISKDVEKAIAHVEELTGKKFNDPANPLLVSVRSGARASMPGMMDTVLNLGMNDATVASLAEKSGNPRFAWDSYRRFVQMYGDVVLGMKPKSKNDIDPFEEIMEKVKADKGVKLDTELDVADLQELVKLFKAAVKDYTGKDFPDSAWDQLWGGICAVFDSWMNERAILYRRMNQIPEEWGTAVNVQAMVYGNMGNNSATGVAFSRDAATGENIFNGEYLINAQGEDVVAGIRTPQQITVEGSRRWAALQGISEEERAEKYPSLEESMPTCAAELIAIAHKLEDHYKDMQDMEFTIQDGKLWMLQTRNGKRTGAAMVKIAMDFLRDGEIDEKTVLLRMEPQKLDELLHPVFDKSALKRAEVVAKGLPASPGAAAGQIVFSAEDAETWAEKKKKVVLVRIETSPEDLRGMAVAQGILTMRGGMTSHAAVVARGMGKCCVSGAGEIRIDYKTKTVEMSGKTYREGDWISLNGSTGEVYNGQVPTTEPELGGDFGSIMNLAAKYTKTLVRTNADTPRDAKQARHFGAQGIGLCRTEHMFFEGDRIKAVREMILSSDEEGRRNALAKLLPMQRGDFEGIFEAMDGYGVTIRLLDPPLHEFVPHQTATQKVMAEEMGLTLEEVKAKVDSLEEFNPMLGHRGCRLGITYPEITEMQTRAIIEAALAVKSRGIDVHPEIMIPLVGSLKEIQNQADVINITAAKVFEEKGASVPYKVGTMIEVPRAALTANEIATVADFFSFGTNDLTQMTFGFSRDDAPKFLKFYKEHGIIKTDPFEVLDQEGVGQLVRMGVEKGRATKPELKVGICGEHGGEPSSVKFCAKLGMNYVSCSPYRVPIARVSAAQAALEE
;
A
#
# COMPACT_ATOMS: atom_id res chain seq x y z
N MET A 1 -18.85 10.84 33.18
CA MET A 1 -18.39 10.01 32.07
C MET A 1 -17.78 8.74 32.65
N LYS A 2 -18.16 7.57 32.15
CA LYS A 2 -17.62 6.29 32.60
C LYS A 2 -16.27 6.06 31.93
N ARG A 3 -15.22 5.77 32.73
CA ARG A 3 -13.84 5.65 32.22
C ARG A 3 -13.29 4.22 32.23
N VAL A 4 -13.93 3.32 33.01
CA VAL A 4 -13.50 1.93 33.18
C VAL A 4 -14.67 1.00 32.92
N TYR A 5 -14.46 -0.03 32.12
CA TYR A 5 -15.44 -1.02 31.66
C TYR A 5 -14.96 -2.41 32.00
N THR A 6 -15.67 -3.12 32.85
CA THR A 6 -15.29 -4.49 33.27
C THR A 6 -15.87 -5.56 32.36
N PHE A 7 -15.22 -6.72 32.32
CA PHE A 7 -15.67 -7.93 31.65
C PHE A 7 -15.19 -9.19 32.38
N GLY A 8 -15.96 -10.24 32.29
CA GLY A 8 -15.63 -11.54 32.86
C GLY A 8 -16.88 -12.38 33.15
N ASP A 9 -16.72 -13.69 33.19
CA ASP A 9 -17.77 -14.66 33.51
C ASP A 9 -19.06 -14.51 32.65
N GLY A 10 -18.90 -14.33 31.36
CA GLY A 10 -20.02 -14.18 30.41
C GLY A 10 -20.73 -12.82 30.46
N LYS A 11 -20.20 -11.85 31.20
CA LYS A 11 -20.74 -10.49 31.36
C LYS A 11 -19.72 -9.44 30.93
N ALA A 12 -20.20 -8.37 30.36
CA ALA A 12 -19.37 -7.22 30.01
C ALA A 12 -20.19 -5.93 30.07
N GLU A 13 -19.54 -4.84 30.44
CA GLU A 13 -20.15 -3.51 30.45
C GLU A 13 -20.06 -2.80 29.09
N GLY A 14 -19.25 -3.32 28.19
CA GLY A 14 -19.11 -2.88 26.80
C GLY A 14 -19.42 -3.99 25.78
N ASP A 15 -19.36 -3.64 24.51
CA ASP A 15 -19.59 -4.55 23.39
C ASP A 15 -18.78 -4.15 22.15
N ALA A 16 -18.89 -4.93 21.06
CA ALA A 16 -18.17 -4.72 19.81
C ALA A 16 -18.46 -3.36 19.12
N SER A 17 -19.61 -2.74 19.38
CA SER A 17 -19.98 -1.43 18.80
C SER A 17 -19.19 -0.27 19.41
N MET A 18 -18.63 -0.47 20.59
CA MET A 18 -17.90 0.54 21.37
C MET A 18 -16.42 0.64 21.02
N ARG A 19 -16.04 0.24 19.81
CA ARG A 19 -14.64 0.22 19.35
C ARG A 19 -13.94 1.58 19.46
N ASN A 20 -14.65 2.67 19.27
CA ASN A 20 -14.07 4.01 19.39
C ASN A 20 -13.68 4.35 20.84
N LEU A 21 -14.40 3.81 21.80
CA LEU A 21 -14.19 4.07 23.23
C LEU A 21 -13.26 3.04 23.89
N LEU A 22 -13.44 1.75 23.56
CA LEU A 22 -12.71 0.65 24.19
C LEU A 22 -11.49 0.20 23.40
N GLY A 23 -11.28 0.79 22.21
CA GLY A 23 -10.33 0.28 21.26
C GLY A 23 -10.76 -1.06 20.64
N GLY A 24 -10.07 -1.51 19.61
CA GLY A 24 -10.41 -2.79 18.95
C GLY A 24 -10.29 -3.99 19.89
N LYS A 25 -9.24 -4.04 20.70
CA LYS A 25 -8.98 -5.16 21.62
C LYS A 25 -10.00 -5.18 22.77
N GLY A 26 -10.27 -4.06 23.42
CA GLY A 26 -11.22 -3.98 24.55
C GLY A 26 -12.65 -4.30 24.12
N ALA A 27 -13.09 -3.79 23.00
CA ALA A 27 -14.41 -4.07 22.43
C ALA A 27 -14.59 -5.57 22.13
N ASN A 28 -13.59 -6.21 21.51
CA ASN A 28 -13.65 -7.63 21.17
C ASN A 28 -13.53 -8.54 22.41
N LEU A 29 -12.77 -8.17 23.45
CA LEU A 29 -12.73 -8.88 24.71
C LEU A 29 -14.10 -8.85 25.39
N ALA A 30 -14.76 -7.72 25.42
CA ALA A 30 -16.12 -7.58 25.94
C ALA A 30 -17.11 -8.46 25.16
N GLU A 31 -17.07 -8.40 23.82
CA GLU A 31 -17.95 -9.16 22.96
C GLU A 31 -17.77 -10.68 23.11
N MET A 32 -16.52 -11.17 23.16
CA MET A 32 -16.26 -12.60 23.41
C MET A 32 -16.82 -13.08 24.75
N ASN A 33 -16.77 -12.23 25.79
CA ASN A 33 -17.41 -12.53 27.08
C ASN A 33 -18.92 -12.66 26.93
N LEU A 34 -19.57 -11.71 26.27
CA LEU A 34 -21.02 -11.73 26.02
C LEU A 34 -21.45 -12.96 25.21
N LEU A 35 -20.57 -13.44 24.32
CA LEU A 35 -20.79 -14.68 23.57
C LEU A 35 -20.53 -15.96 24.39
N GLY A 36 -20.15 -15.82 25.66
CA GLY A 36 -19.91 -16.96 26.58
C GLY A 36 -18.61 -17.71 26.32
N MET A 37 -17.63 -17.07 25.69
CA MET A 37 -16.30 -17.66 25.46
C MET A 37 -15.41 -17.56 26.69
N PRO A 38 -14.44 -18.49 26.84
CA PRO A 38 -13.52 -18.47 27.98
C PRO A 38 -12.50 -17.33 27.84
N VAL A 39 -12.80 -16.18 28.37
CA VAL A 39 -11.93 -15.00 28.36
C VAL A 39 -11.48 -14.70 29.79
N PRO A 40 -10.18 -14.53 30.07
CA PRO A 40 -9.74 -14.12 31.39
C PRO A 40 -10.39 -12.79 31.81
N PRO A 41 -10.93 -12.66 33.02
CA PRO A 41 -11.61 -11.45 33.44
C PRO A 41 -10.64 -10.26 33.50
N GLY A 42 -11.18 -9.08 33.27
CA GLY A 42 -10.41 -7.85 33.23
C GLY A 42 -11.28 -6.61 33.08
N PHE A 43 -10.64 -5.52 32.71
CA PHE A 43 -11.31 -4.25 32.41
C PHE A 43 -10.53 -3.44 31.38
N THR A 44 -11.23 -2.53 30.74
CA THR A 44 -10.68 -1.58 29.78
C THR A 44 -10.81 -0.16 30.29
N ILE A 45 -9.69 0.58 30.32
CA ILE A 45 -9.65 2.03 30.52
C ILE A 45 -9.77 2.67 29.14
N THR A 46 -10.70 3.61 28.97
CA THR A 46 -11.12 4.10 27.66
C THR A 46 -10.07 4.94 26.92
N THR A 47 -10.20 5.05 25.61
CA THR A 47 -9.35 5.92 24.76
C THR A 47 -9.42 7.39 25.17
N GLU A 48 -10.54 7.84 25.72
CA GLU A 48 -10.73 9.21 26.21
C GLU A 48 -9.82 9.54 27.38
N VAL A 49 -9.50 8.55 28.23
CA VAL A 49 -8.55 8.71 29.35
C VAL A 49 -7.14 8.95 28.81
N CYS A 50 -6.76 8.37 27.68
CA CYS A 50 -5.49 8.66 27.02
C CYS A 50 -5.39 10.14 26.60
N THR A 51 -6.46 10.70 26.07
CA THR A 51 -6.55 12.12 25.72
C THR A 51 -6.47 13.00 26.96
N GLU A 52 -7.20 12.64 28.04
CA GLU A 52 -7.08 13.31 29.34
C GLU A 52 -5.64 13.23 29.88
N TYR A 53 -4.97 12.09 29.72
CA TYR A 53 -3.59 11.87 30.16
C TYR A 53 -2.59 12.81 29.44
N THR A 54 -2.74 12.97 28.15
CA THR A 54 -1.93 13.91 27.38
C THR A 54 -2.19 15.37 27.78
N GLN A 55 -3.45 15.68 28.12
CA GLN A 55 -3.87 17.06 28.44
C GLN A 55 -3.56 17.47 29.88
N TYR A 56 -3.76 16.60 30.84
CA TYR A 56 -3.70 16.94 32.30
C TYR A 56 -2.49 16.32 32.99
N GLY A 57 -1.78 15.40 32.35
CA GLY A 57 -0.64 14.71 32.93
C GLY A 57 -0.99 13.52 33.83
N LYS A 58 0.05 12.75 34.13
CA LYS A 58 -0.01 11.47 34.85
C LYS A 58 -0.73 11.55 36.18
N ASP A 59 -0.29 12.42 37.06
CA ASP A 59 -0.77 12.45 38.49
C ASP A 59 -2.25 12.80 38.58
N GLU A 60 -2.71 13.74 37.77
CA GLU A 60 -4.11 14.15 37.75
C GLU A 60 -5.01 13.04 37.20
N VAL A 61 -4.60 12.37 36.15
CA VAL A 61 -5.40 11.29 35.54
C VAL A 61 -5.46 10.07 36.47
N VAL A 62 -4.36 9.67 37.08
CA VAL A 62 -4.31 8.58 38.04
C VAL A 62 -5.29 8.88 39.19
N LYS A 63 -5.29 10.11 39.75
CA LYS A 63 -6.22 10.54 40.79
C LYS A 63 -7.68 10.42 40.35
N ARG A 64 -7.99 10.77 39.09
CA ARG A 64 -9.36 10.74 38.54
C ARG A 64 -9.93 9.33 38.39
N ILE A 65 -9.07 8.36 38.05
CA ILE A 65 -9.51 6.99 37.74
C ILE A 65 -9.19 5.97 38.83
N SER A 66 -8.43 6.32 39.86
CA SER A 66 -7.97 5.37 40.89
C SER A 66 -9.09 4.55 41.50
N LYS A 67 -10.17 5.20 41.94
CA LYS A 67 -11.32 4.51 42.55
C LYS A 67 -12.03 3.56 41.60
N ASP A 68 -12.10 3.90 40.31
CA ASP A 68 -12.73 3.05 39.30
C ASP A 68 -11.86 1.84 39.01
N VAL A 69 -10.53 2.04 38.96
CA VAL A 69 -9.55 0.95 38.77
C VAL A 69 -9.53 0.02 39.98
N GLU A 70 -9.58 0.55 41.20
CA GLU A 70 -9.69 -0.26 42.44
C GLU A 70 -10.93 -1.15 42.45
N LYS A 71 -12.09 -0.60 42.07
CA LYS A 71 -13.34 -1.36 41.93
C LYS A 71 -13.25 -2.43 40.85
N ALA A 72 -12.61 -2.11 39.74
CA ALA A 72 -12.41 -3.06 38.63
C ALA A 72 -11.46 -4.20 39.03
N ILE A 73 -10.40 -3.92 39.78
CA ILE A 73 -9.51 -4.96 40.34
C ILE A 73 -10.28 -5.85 41.31
N ALA A 74 -11.10 -5.26 42.24
CA ALA A 74 -11.92 -6.02 43.16
C ALA A 74 -12.90 -6.96 42.43
N HIS A 75 -13.45 -6.52 41.30
CA HIS A 75 -14.30 -7.38 40.45
C HIS A 75 -13.50 -8.56 39.86
N VAL A 76 -12.29 -8.34 39.35
CA VAL A 76 -11.42 -9.40 38.85
C VAL A 76 -11.02 -10.38 39.97
N GLU A 77 -10.74 -9.85 41.18
CA GLU A 77 -10.47 -10.68 42.39
C GLU A 77 -11.63 -11.62 42.71
N GLU A 78 -12.86 -11.09 42.69
CA GLU A 78 -14.08 -11.87 42.93
C GLU A 78 -14.23 -13.01 41.91
N LEU A 79 -14.04 -12.73 40.62
CA LEU A 79 -14.19 -13.72 39.56
C LEU A 79 -13.09 -14.78 39.54
N THR A 80 -11.86 -14.41 39.93
CA THR A 80 -10.70 -15.33 39.91
C THR A 80 -10.50 -16.09 41.23
N GLY A 81 -11.08 -15.60 42.32
CA GLY A 81 -10.81 -16.09 43.67
C GLY A 81 -9.39 -15.77 44.19
N LYS A 82 -8.68 -14.88 43.49
CA LYS A 82 -7.32 -14.44 43.82
C LYS A 82 -7.34 -13.00 44.30
N LYS A 83 -6.29 -12.55 45.00
CA LYS A 83 -6.19 -11.19 45.48
C LYS A 83 -4.96 -10.46 44.93
N PHE A 84 -5.16 -9.23 44.51
CA PHE A 84 -4.09 -8.35 44.06
C PHE A 84 -3.23 -7.89 45.23
N ASN A 85 -1.92 -7.96 45.09
CA ASN A 85 -0.95 -7.65 46.13
C ASN A 85 -1.02 -8.57 47.38
N ASP A 86 -1.57 -9.76 47.24
CA ASP A 86 -1.62 -10.78 48.30
C ASP A 86 -0.52 -11.82 48.11
N PRO A 87 0.46 -11.94 49.02
CA PRO A 87 1.52 -12.94 48.88
C PRO A 87 1.04 -14.39 48.96
N ALA A 88 -0.13 -14.65 49.56
CA ALA A 88 -0.63 -16.01 49.72
C ALA A 88 -1.40 -16.55 48.52
N ASN A 89 -2.11 -15.69 47.81
CA ASN A 89 -2.89 -16.05 46.62
C ASN A 89 -2.92 -14.93 45.60
N PRO A 90 -1.78 -14.63 44.94
CA PRO A 90 -1.65 -13.44 44.14
C PRO A 90 -2.49 -13.46 42.86
N LEU A 91 -3.25 -12.38 42.62
CA LEU A 91 -3.74 -12.04 41.32
C LEU A 91 -2.62 -11.34 40.54
N LEU A 92 -2.25 -11.88 39.40
CA LEU A 92 -1.32 -11.25 38.47
C LEU A 92 -2.11 -10.79 37.25
N VAL A 93 -1.73 -9.63 36.71
CA VAL A 93 -2.43 -9.03 35.56
C VAL A 93 -1.47 -8.65 34.44
N SER A 94 -1.99 -8.57 33.24
CA SER A 94 -1.34 -7.95 32.09
C SER A 94 -1.94 -6.56 31.86
N VAL A 95 -1.13 -5.66 31.32
CA VAL A 95 -1.56 -4.34 30.85
C VAL A 95 -1.16 -4.21 29.38
N ARG A 96 -2.17 -4.04 28.53
CA ARG A 96 -2.00 -4.03 27.08
C ARG A 96 -2.67 -2.82 26.46
N SER A 97 -2.08 -2.27 25.41
CA SER A 97 -2.69 -1.22 24.59
C SER A 97 -3.87 -1.75 23.76
N GLY A 98 -4.78 -0.86 23.41
CA GLY A 98 -5.94 -1.16 22.58
C GLY A 98 -6.38 0.06 21.78
N ALA A 99 -5.69 0.38 20.68
CA ALA A 99 -6.09 1.47 19.81
C ALA A 99 -7.32 1.11 18.96
N ARG A 100 -8.01 2.13 18.41
CA ARG A 100 -9.14 1.95 17.48
C ARG A 100 -8.70 1.24 16.19
N ALA A 101 -7.51 1.60 15.68
CA ALA A 101 -6.86 0.93 14.56
C ALA A 101 -5.78 -0.02 15.06
N SER A 102 -5.57 -1.12 14.33
CA SER A 102 -4.51 -2.08 14.65
C SER A 102 -3.13 -1.46 14.37
N MET A 103 -2.28 -1.42 15.38
CA MET A 103 -0.92 -0.88 15.31
C MET A 103 0.09 -1.91 15.85
N PRO A 104 0.37 -3.01 15.12
CA PRO A 104 1.17 -4.12 15.61
C PRO A 104 2.59 -3.70 15.99
N GLY A 105 3.03 -4.02 17.21
CA GLY A 105 4.38 -3.73 17.69
C GLY A 105 4.70 -2.24 17.94
N MET A 106 3.72 -1.34 17.75
CA MET A 106 3.95 0.11 17.93
C MET A 106 3.83 0.57 19.36
N MET A 107 2.99 -0.08 20.16
CA MET A 107 2.72 0.27 21.56
C MET A 107 3.14 -0.84 22.49
N ASP A 108 3.32 -0.47 23.74
CA ASP A 108 3.90 -1.35 24.75
C ASP A 108 2.88 -2.26 25.46
N THR A 109 3.38 -3.35 26.01
CA THR A 109 2.65 -4.35 26.80
C THR A 109 3.49 -4.69 28.02
N VAL A 110 2.86 -4.89 29.18
CA VAL A 110 3.51 -5.37 30.40
C VAL A 110 2.74 -6.57 30.93
N LEU A 111 3.44 -7.68 31.15
CA LEU A 111 2.89 -8.93 31.66
C LEU A 111 3.32 -9.17 33.11
N ASN A 112 2.60 -10.01 33.85
CA ASN A 112 2.94 -10.45 35.18
C ASN A 112 3.02 -9.34 36.25
N LEU A 113 2.26 -8.26 36.10
CA LEU A 113 2.15 -7.22 37.09
C LEU A 113 1.55 -7.79 38.39
N GLY A 114 2.15 -7.47 39.49
CA GLY A 114 1.87 -8.04 40.84
C GLY A 114 2.93 -9.03 41.31
N MET A 115 3.91 -9.36 40.48
CA MET A 115 5.02 -10.24 40.81
C MET A 115 6.05 -9.51 41.70
N ASN A 116 6.43 -10.13 42.78
CA ASN A 116 7.51 -9.69 43.70
C ASN A 116 8.12 -10.90 44.42
N ASP A 117 9.10 -10.67 45.31
CA ASP A 117 9.78 -11.74 46.02
C ASP A 117 8.86 -12.65 46.83
N ALA A 118 7.77 -12.09 47.40
CA ALA A 118 6.81 -12.85 48.17
C ALA A 118 5.79 -13.60 47.27
N THR A 119 5.31 -12.98 46.21
CA THR A 119 4.31 -13.59 45.34
C THR A 119 4.90 -14.69 44.43
N VAL A 120 6.17 -14.60 44.06
CA VAL A 120 6.85 -15.67 43.28
C VAL A 120 6.93 -16.98 44.03
N ALA A 121 7.16 -16.93 45.35
CA ALA A 121 7.23 -18.14 46.19
C ALA A 121 5.85 -18.86 46.23
N SER A 122 4.77 -18.12 46.41
CA SER A 122 3.40 -18.65 46.34
C SER A 122 3.04 -19.21 44.98
N LEU A 123 3.46 -18.53 43.89
CA LEU A 123 3.24 -19.02 42.53
C LEU A 123 4.02 -20.32 42.27
N ALA A 124 5.24 -20.43 42.76
CA ALA A 124 6.06 -21.63 42.66
C ALA A 124 5.42 -22.83 43.43
N GLU A 125 4.91 -22.58 44.61
CA GLU A 125 4.25 -23.63 45.42
C GLU A 125 2.93 -24.08 44.77
N LYS A 126 2.06 -23.15 44.41
CA LYS A 126 0.74 -23.45 43.83
C LYS A 126 0.80 -24.10 42.45
N SER A 127 1.73 -23.69 41.60
CA SER A 127 1.93 -24.28 40.30
C SER A 127 2.65 -25.64 40.35
N GLY A 128 3.30 -25.95 41.47
CA GLY A 128 4.20 -27.10 41.53
C GLY A 128 5.41 -27.02 40.60
N ASN A 129 5.65 -25.84 40.04
CA ASN A 129 6.71 -25.58 39.03
C ASN A 129 7.52 -24.33 39.42
N PRO A 130 8.51 -24.45 40.29
CA PRO A 130 9.35 -23.32 40.68
C PRO A 130 10.08 -22.67 39.52
N ARG A 131 10.50 -23.44 38.52
CA ARG A 131 11.17 -22.89 37.35
C ARG A 131 10.28 -21.94 36.56
N PHE A 132 9.03 -22.32 36.33
CA PHE A 132 8.03 -21.47 35.70
C PHE A 132 7.85 -20.14 36.47
N ALA A 133 7.69 -20.21 37.78
CA ALA A 133 7.47 -19.00 38.57
C ALA A 133 8.66 -18.03 38.52
N TRP A 134 9.87 -18.53 38.65
CA TRP A 134 11.08 -17.70 38.61
C TRP A 134 11.41 -17.20 37.20
N ASP A 135 11.13 -17.96 36.15
CA ASP A 135 11.27 -17.47 34.76
C ASP A 135 10.24 -16.36 34.46
N SER A 136 9.01 -16.52 34.94
CA SER A 136 7.98 -15.48 34.82
C SER A 136 8.38 -14.19 35.56
N TYR A 137 9.01 -14.33 36.73
CA TYR A 137 9.50 -13.18 37.48
C TYR A 137 10.67 -12.49 36.79
N ARG A 138 11.64 -13.27 36.26
CA ARG A 138 12.75 -12.76 35.51
C ARG A 138 12.27 -11.95 34.29
N ARG A 139 11.36 -12.54 33.50
CA ARG A 139 10.73 -11.87 32.33
C ARG A 139 10.00 -10.61 32.73
N PHE A 140 9.30 -10.61 33.86
CA PHE A 140 8.59 -9.42 34.35
C PHE A 140 9.55 -8.29 34.71
N VAL A 141 10.64 -8.56 35.42
CA VAL A 141 11.62 -7.53 35.81
C VAL A 141 12.27 -6.93 34.54
N GLN A 142 12.63 -7.75 33.57
CA GLN A 142 13.17 -7.31 32.30
C GLN A 142 12.16 -6.41 31.57
N MET A 143 10.96 -6.91 31.31
CA MET A 143 9.93 -6.19 30.56
C MET A 143 9.53 -4.88 31.25
N TYR A 144 9.39 -4.89 32.57
CA TYR A 144 9.08 -3.68 33.33
C TYR A 144 10.22 -2.67 33.29
N GLY A 145 11.45 -3.12 33.37
CA GLY A 145 12.64 -2.31 33.22
C GLY A 145 12.71 -1.65 31.84
N ASP A 146 12.47 -2.40 30.78
CA ASP A 146 12.49 -1.92 29.41
C ASP A 146 11.36 -0.94 29.11
N VAL A 147 10.14 -1.31 29.47
CA VAL A 147 8.92 -0.60 29.06
C VAL A 147 8.60 0.56 30.01
N VAL A 148 8.59 0.31 31.31
CA VAL A 148 8.15 1.30 32.31
C VAL A 148 9.28 2.21 32.76
N LEU A 149 10.47 1.64 32.96
CA LEU A 149 11.63 2.38 33.47
C LEU A 149 12.54 2.93 32.37
N GLY A 150 12.25 2.62 31.12
CA GLY A 150 12.96 3.19 29.96
C GLY A 150 14.38 2.66 29.73
N MET A 151 14.69 1.46 30.21
CA MET A 151 16.00 0.84 30.06
C MET A 151 16.20 0.22 28.67
N LYS A 152 15.19 0.24 27.83
CA LYS A 152 15.21 -0.27 26.46
C LYS A 152 16.27 0.45 25.60
N PRO A 153 17.03 -0.27 24.74
CA PRO A 153 17.97 0.34 23.81
C PRO A 153 17.29 1.41 22.95
N LYS A 154 17.92 2.58 22.83
CA LYS A 154 17.42 3.71 22.02
C LYS A 154 17.85 3.62 20.56
N SER A 155 18.93 2.90 20.28
CA SER A 155 19.45 2.68 18.93
C SER A 155 19.86 1.22 18.72
N LYS A 156 20.05 0.82 17.46
CA LYS A 156 20.55 -0.54 17.13
C LYS A 156 21.97 -0.83 17.62
N ASN A 157 22.71 0.21 18.00
CA ASN A 157 24.08 0.10 18.47
C ASN A 157 24.18 0.06 20.00
N ASP A 158 23.07 0.29 20.70
CA ASP A 158 23.02 0.25 22.15
C ASP A 158 22.88 -1.21 22.60
N ILE A 159 23.63 -1.58 23.64
CA ILE A 159 23.54 -2.91 24.24
C ILE A 159 22.39 -2.92 25.24
N ASP A 160 21.51 -3.91 25.11
CA ASP A 160 20.46 -4.14 26.12
C ASP A 160 21.11 -4.67 27.39
N PRO A 161 21.00 -3.96 28.52
CA PRO A 161 21.67 -4.37 29.77
C PRO A 161 21.15 -5.71 30.32
N PHE A 162 19.89 -6.06 30.08
CA PHE A 162 19.32 -7.33 30.50
C PHE A 162 19.81 -8.49 29.63
N GLU A 163 19.90 -8.28 28.32
CA GLU A 163 20.46 -9.27 27.39
C GLU A 163 21.93 -9.54 27.69
N GLU A 164 22.70 -8.49 27.99
CA GLU A 164 24.11 -8.63 28.36
C GLU A 164 24.30 -9.50 29.62
N ILE A 165 23.49 -9.25 30.65
CA ILE A 165 23.50 -10.05 31.88
C ILE A 165 23.06 -11.48 31.59
N MET A 166 22.03 -11.68 30.79
CA MET A 166 21.50 -12.99 30.40
C MET A 166 22.54 -13.82 29.67
N GLU A 167 23.20 -13.27 28.65
CA GLU A 167 24.22 -13.93 27.87
C GLU A 167 25.46 -14.31 28.73
N LYS A 168 25.83 -13.45 29.68
CA LYS A 168 26.90 -13.74 30.63
C LYS A 168 26.55 -14.93 31.52
N VAL A 169 25.36 -14.97 32.10
CA VAL A 169 24.92 -16.09 32.95
C VAL A 169 24.84 -17.39 32.12
N LYS A 170 24.32 -17.35 30.90
CA LYS A 170 24.31 -18.53 30.02
C LYS A 170 25.74 -19.03 29.70
N ALA A 171 26.63 -18.09 29.38
CA ALA A 171 28.02 -18.43 29.12
C ALA A 171 28.72 -19.06 30.33
N ASP A 172 28.54 -18.51 31.53
CA ASP A 172 29.11 -19.03 32.78
C ASP A 172 28.59 -20.44 33.12
N LYS A 173 27.34 -20.76 32.72
CA LYS A 173 26.70 -22.07 32.88
C LYS A 173 26.94 -23.03 31.72
N GLY A 174 27.46 -22.57 30.60
CA GLY A 174 27.70 -23.38 29.40
C GLY A 174 26.44 -23.79 28.66
N VAL A 175 25.33 -23.03 28.80
CA VAL A 175 24.06 -23.27 28.13
C VAL A 175 23.83 -22.23 27.03
N LYS A 176 22.93 -22.54 26.06
CA LYS A 176 22.65 -21.68 24.92
C LYS A 176 21.23 -21.11 24.96
N LEU A 177 20.31 -21.86 25.52
CA LEU A 177 18.86 -21.47 25.54
C LEU A 177 18.45 -21.08 26.96
N ASP A 178 17.54 -20.10 27.05
CA ASP A 178 16.92 -19.67 28.31
C ASP A 178 16.22 -20.83 29.03
N THR A 179 15.67 -21.75 28.26
CA THR A 179 14.99 -22.95 28.77
C THR A 179 15.92 -23.95 29.46
N GLU A 180 17.23 -23.85 29.30
CA GLU A 180 18.21 -24.70 29.93
C GLU A 180 18.68 -24.20 31.33
N LEU A 181 18.29 -22.94 31.69
CA LEU A 181 18.59 -22.37 33.00
C LEU A 181 17.71 -23.00 34.07
N ASP A 182 18.33 -23.33 35.19
CA ASP A 182 17.63 -23.90 36.33
C ASP A 182 17.05 -22.82 37.28
N VAL A 183 16.39 -23.24 38.36
CA VAL A 183 15.79 -22.34 39.32
C VAL A 183 16.78 -21.41 39.99
N ALA A 184 17.96 -21.92 40.32
CA ALA A 184 19.03 -21.13 40.98
C ALA A 184 19.57 -20.06 40.04
N ASP A 185 19.76 -20.40 38.78
CA ASP A 185 20.18 -19.45 37.73
C ASP A 185 19.17 -18.34 37.51
N LEU A 186 17.87 -18.68 37.48
CA LEU A 186 16.77 -17.69 37.34
C LEU A 186 16.66 -16.79 38.56
N GLN A 187 16.87 -17.32 39.77
CA GLN A 187 16.90 -16.51 41.00
C GLN A 187 18.09 -15.54 40.98
N GLU A 188 19.22 -15.95 40.51
CA GLU A 188 20.40 -15.10 40.35
C GLU A 188 20.15 -14.01 39.31
N LEU A 189 19.56 -14.35 38.15
CA LEU A 189 19.17 -13.39 37.12
C LEU A 189 18.22 -12.32 37.65
N VAL A 190 17.21 -12.68 38.45
CA VAL A 190 16.29 -11.71 39.05
C VAL A 190 17.05 -10.72 39.94
N LYS A 191 18.03 -11.20 40.73
CA LYS A 191 18.85 -10.31 41.55
C LYS A 191 19.70 -9.36 40.72
N LEU A 192 20.34 -9.88 39.69
CA LEU A 192 21.19 -9.08 38.77
C LEU A 192 20.35 -8.05 38.01
N PHE A 193 19.17 -8.42 37.54
CA PHE A 193 18.25 -7.51 36.86
C PHE A 193 17.77 -6.39 37.76
N LYS A 194 17.36 -6.72 39.03
CA LYS A 194 16.98 -5.69 40.02
C LYS A 194 18.17 -4.76 40.35
N ALA A 195 19.38 -5.30 40.46
CA ALA A 195 20.58 -4.47 40.63
C ALA A 195 20.80 -3.52 39.45
N ALA A 196 20.67 -4.02 38.21
CA ALA A 196 20.76 -3.18 37.01
C ALA A 196 19.70 -2.08 37.00
N VAL A 197 18.46 -2.37 37.42
CA VAL A 197 17.40 -1.37 37.57
C VAL A 197 17.82 -0.29 38.56
N LYS A 198 18.34 -0.67 39.72
CA LYS A 198 18.80 0.27 40.74
C LYS A 198 19.95 1.15 40.25
N ASP A 199 20.92 0.55 39.56
CA ASP A 199 22.05 1.29 38.98
C ASP A 199 21.59 2.30 37.91
N TYR A 200 20.62 1.92 37.09
CA TYR A 200 20.10 2.79 36.03
C TYR A 200 19.20 3.89 36.55
N THR A 201 18.25 3.57 37.47
CA THR A 201 17.20 4.48 37.93
C THR A 201 17.55 5.22 39.22
N GLY A 202 18.51 4.74 39.97
CA GLY A 202 18.81 5.18 41.35
C GLY A 202 17.77 4.73 42.40
N LYS A 203 16.81 3.89 42.02
CA LYS A 203 15.74 3.38 42.87
C LYS A 203 15.62 1.87 42.84
N ASP A 204 15.15 1.28 43.91
CA ASP A 204 14.86 -0.15 43.93
C ASP A 204 13.69 -0.47 43.00
N PHE A 205 13.67 -1.71 42.43
CA PHE A 205 12.54 -2.20 41.68
C PHE A 205 11.26 -2.21 42.52
N PRO A 206 10.09 -1.71 42.03
CA PRO A 206 8.88 -1.58 42.81
C PRO A 206 8.31 -2.94 43.24
N ASP A 207 8.16 -3.17 44.54
CA ASP A 207 7.58 -4.40 45.09
C ASP A 207 6.06 -4.33 45.27
N SER A 208 5.47 -3.11 45.36
CA SER A 208 4.03 -2.93 45.43
C SER A 208 3.35 -3.24 44.11
N ALA A 209 2.42 -4.18 44.11
CA ALA A 209 1.63 -4.48 42.91
C ALA A 209 0.87 -3.28 42.36
N TRP A 210 0.40 -2.40 43.23
CA TRP A 210 -0.30 -1.17 42.84
C TRP A 210 0.63 -0.17 42.16
N ASP A 211 1.85 0.01 42.63
CA ASP A 211 2.84 0.87 42.01
C ASP A 211 3.23 0.31 40.62
N GLN A 212 3.37 -1.00 40.52
CA GLN A 212 3.63 -1.70 39.26
C GLN A 212 2.47 -1.51 38.27
N LEU A 213 1.22 -1.64 38.73
CA LEU A 213 0.02 -1.47 37.89
C LEU A 213 -0.08 -0.06 37.32
N TRP A 214 0.06 0.95 38.19
CA TRP A 214 0.04 2.33 37.73
C TRP A 214 1.20 2.67 36.82
N GLY A 215 2.39 2.14 37.09
CA GLY A 215 3.53 2.26 36.18
C GLY A 215 3.23 1.68 34.81
N GLY A 216 2.64 0.49 34.74
CA GLY A 216 2.25 -0.17 33.50
C GLY A 216 1.16 0.57 32.72
N ILE A 217 0.09 1.00 33.41
CA ILE A 217 -0.98 1.78 32.77
C ILE A 217 -0.44 3.07 32.16
N CYS A 218 0.36 3.82 32.91
CA CYS A 218 0.95 5.07 32.41
C CYS A 218 1.91 4.83 31.25
N ALA A 219 2.73 3.79 31.32
CA ALA A 219 3.65 3.44 30.23
C ALA A 219 2.91 3.12 28.92
N VAL A 220 1.75 2.46 29.00
CA VAL A 220 0.91 2.20 27.84
C VAL A 220 0.34 3.50 27.26
N PHE A 221 -0.12 4.44 28.08
CA PHE A 221 -0.53 5.75 27.60
C PHE A 221 0.64 6.53 26.97
N ASP A 222 1.82 6.52 27.60
CA ASP A 222 3.02 7.17 27.07
C ASP A 222 3.44 6.58 25.72
N SER A 223 3.24 5.27 25.52
CA SER A 223 3.60 4.60 24.29
C SER A 223 2.82 5.07 23.04
N TRP A 224 1.65 5.70 23.25
CA TRP A 224 0.91 6.37 22.17
C TRP A 224 1.71 7.50 21.53
N MET A 225 2.55 8.17 22.32
CA MET A 225 3.36 9.31 21.90
C MET A 225 4.83 8.96 21.63
N ASN A 226 5.21 7.67 21.59
CA ASN A 226 6.55 7.29 21.21
C ASN A 226 6.79 7.47 19.70
N GLU A 227 8.04 7.67 19.28
CA GLU A 227 8.40 7.98 17.89
C GLU A 227 7.87 6.96 16.87
N ARG A 228 7.97 5.66 17.18
CA ARG A 228 7.49 4.60 16.28
C ARG A 228 5.97 4.61 16.11
N ALA A 229 5.23 4.91 17.18
CA ALA A 229 3.77 5.01 17.14
C ALA A 229 3.33 6.27 16.38
N ILE A 230 4.01 7.40 16.60
CA ILE A 230 3.77 8.64 15.85
C ILE A 230 4.02 8.43 14.36
N LEU A 231 5.17 7.84 14.00
CA LEU A 231 5.51 7.58 12.62
C LEU A 231 4.49 6.64 11.95
N TYR A 232 4.13 5.55 12.64
CA TYR A 232 3.12 4.61 12.14
C TYR A 232 1.76 5.28 11.91
N ARG A 233 1.31 6.12 12.88
CA ARG A 233 0.05 6.86 12.73
C ARG A 233 0.08 7.81 11.55
N ARG A 234 1.17 8.54 11.36
CA ARG A 234 1.35 9.43 10.20
C ARG A 234 1.28 8.67 8.89
N MET A 235 2.00 7.55 8.78
CA MET A 235 2.00 6.70 7.58
C MET A 235 0.63 6.09 7.26
N ASN A 236 -0.19 5.83 8.30
CA ASN A 236 -1.49 5.18 8.14
C ASN A 236 -2.67 6.16 8.35
N GLN A 237 -2.42 7.45 8.39
CA GLN A 237 -3.43 8.51 8.54
C GLN A 237 -4.34 8.35 9.78
N ILE A 238 -3.77 7.84 10.87
CA ILE A 238 -4.48 7.65 12.14
C ILE A 238 -4.38 8.94 12.95
N PRO A 239 -5.50 9.59 13.30
CA PRO A 239 -5.52 10.83 14.08
C PRO A 239 -4.92 10.65 15.48
N GLU A 240 -4.13 11.62 15.92
CA GLU A 240 -3.48 11.59 17.23
C GLU A 240 -4.50 11.66 18.38
N GLU A 241 -5.57 12.42 18.19
CA GLU A 241 -6.66 12.60 19.16
C GLU A 241 -7.47 11.32 19.44
N TRP A 242 -7.29 10.26 18.65
CA TRP A 242 -7.97 8.98 18.92
C TRP A 242 -7.52 8.32 20.21
N GLY A 243 -6.27 8.48 20.59
CA GLY A 243 -5.71 7.84 21.77
C GLY A 243 -5.67 6.32 21.71
N THR A 244 -5.20 5.72 22.80
CA THR A 244 -5.26 4.26 23.02
C THR A 244 -6.04 3.94 24.27
N ALA A 245 -6.82 2.85 24.26
CA ALA A 245 -7.34 2.25 25.46
C ALA A 245 -6.25 1.43 26.17
N VAL A 246 -6.45 1.16 27.43
CA VAL A 246 -5.60 0.27 28.23
C VAL A 246 -6.44 -0.91 28.71
N ASN A 247 -6.05 -2.13 28.36
CA ASN A 247 -6.70 -3.36 28.82
C ASN A 247 -5.90 -3.99 29.94
N VAL A 248 -6.51 -4.14 31.10
CA VAL A 248 -5.96 -4.83 32.27
C VAL A 248 -6.70 -6.15 32.43
N GLN A 249 -5.98 -7.27 32.41
CA GLN A 249 -6.58 -8.60 32.31
C GLN A 249 -5.84 -9.59 33.20
N ALA A 250 -6.58 -10.49 33.89
CA ALA A 250 -5.97 -11.55 34.64
C ALA A 250 -5.03 -12.39 33.79
N MET A 251 -3.86 -12.70 34.30
CA MET A 251 -2.89 -13.55 33.58
C MET A 251 -3.36 -15.00 33.53
N VAL A 252 -3.14 -15.58 32.36
CA VAL A 252 -3.18 -17.01 32.10
C VAL A 252 -1.86 -17.45 31.46
N TYR A 253 -1.43 -18.66 31.76
CA TYR A 253 -0.06 -19.11 31.51
C TYR A 253 0.01 -20.31 30.58
N GLY A 254 0.62 -20.11 29.41
CA GLY A 254 0.93 -21.18 28.46
C GLY A 254 2.23 -21.95 28.79
N ASN A 255 2.98 -21.48 29.82
CA ASN A 255 4.28 -22.03 30.21
C ASN A 255 4.28 -22.69 31.61
N MET A 256 3.13 -23.19 32.06
CA MET A 256 3.05 -23.93 33.34
C MET A 256 3.48 -25.40 33.25
N GLY A 257 3.82 -25.88 32.10
CA GLY A 257 4.21 -27.25 31.86
C GLY A 257 3.68 -27.81 30.54
N ASN A 258 3.80 -29.12 30.35
CA ASN A 258 3.43 -29.76 29.08
C ASN A 258 1.91 -29.82 28.81
N ASN A 259 1.07 -29.52 29.80
CA ASN A 259 -0.38 -29.38 29.63
C ASN A 259 -0.79 -27.91 29.33
N SER A 260 0.16 -27.06 29.09
CA SER A 260 -0.03 -25.67 28.80
C SER A 260 0.59 -25.29 27.45
N ALA A 261 -0.02 -24.34 26.77
CA ALA A 261 0.42 -23.91 25.45
C ALA A 261 -0.07 -22.49 25.17
N THR A 262 0.50 -21.87 24.18
CA THR A 262 0.00 -20.61 23.61
C THR A 262 0.05 -20.66 22.08
N GLY A 263 -0.81 -19.92 21.41
CA GLY A 263 -0.83 -19.94 19.95
C GLY A 263 -1.70 -18.87 19.33
N VAL A 264 -1.68 -18.92 18.01
CA VAL A 264 -2.51 -18.09 17.13
C VAL A 264 -3.27 -18.99 16.15
N ALA A 265 -4.50 -18.62 15.87
CA ALA A 265 -5.38 -19.41 15.01
C ALA A 265 -6.13 -18.50 14.04
N PHE A 266 -6.44 -19.03 12.87
CA PHE A 266 -7.19 -18.37 11.82
C PHE A 266 -8.38 -19.24 11.41
N SER A 267 -9.57 -18.65 11.34
CA SER A 267 -10.75 -19.35 10.91
C SER A 267 -10.70 -19.79 9.44
N ARG A 268 -9.93 -19.08 8.62
CA ARG A 268 -9.68 -19.39 7.20
C ARG A 268 -8.20 -19.15 6.85
N ASP A 269 -7.75 -19.69 5.72
CA ASP A 269 -6.42 -19.41 5.22
C ASP A 269 -6.30 -17.95 4.78
N ALA A 270 -5.42 -17.20 5.45
CA ALA A 270 -5.22 -15.77 5.19
C ALA A 270 -4.55 -15.47 3.84
N ALA A 271 -3.90 -16.44 3.23
CA ALA A 271 -3.22 -16.29 1.95
C ALA A 271 -4.12 -16.67 0.76
N THR A 272 -4.95 -17.68 0.89
CA THR A 272 -5.79 -18.22 -0.20
C THR A 272 -7.27 -17.91 -0.04
N GLY A 273 -7.74 -17.66 1.18
CA GLY A 273 -9.15 -17.48 1.51
C GLY A 273 -9.93 -18.79 1.65
N GLU A 274 -9.29 -19.94 1.48
CA GLU A 274 -9.94 -21.23 1.65
C GLU A 274 -10.50 -21.38 3.06
N ASN A 275 -11.67 -21.98 3.18
CA ASN A 275 -12.33 -22.25 4.46
C ASN A 275 -11.64 -23.42 5.18
N ILE A 276 -10.42 -23.21 5.61
CA ILE A 276 -9.56 -24.16 6.30
C ILE A 276 -9.08 -23.51 7.59
N PHE A 277 -9.54 -24.06 8.73
CA PHE A 277 -9.03 -23.66 10.03
C PHE A 277 -7.54 -24.01 10.14
N ASN A 278 -6.73 -23.05 10.54
CA ASN A 278 -5.28 -23.21 10.63
C ASN A 278 -4.68 -22.36 11.74
N GLY A 279 -3.42 -22.59 12.06
CA GLY A 279 -2.73 -21.83 13.07
C GLY A 279 -1.53 -22.58 13.64
N GLU A 280 -0.85 -21.93 14.56
CA GLU A 280 0.36 -22.41 15.17
C GLU A 280 0.31 -22.29 16.69
N TYR A 281 0.98 -23.22 17.38
CA TYR A 281 1.08 -23.20 18.83
C TYR A 281 2.46 -23.67 19.30
N LEU A 282 2.77 -23.33 20.54
CA LEU A 282 3.92 -23.82 21.26
C LEU A 282 3.51 -24.36 22.63
N ILE A 283 3.94 -25.59 22.93
CA ILE A 283 3.78 -26.19 24.27
C ILE A 283 4.76 -25.53 25.21
N ASN A 284 4.32 -25.31 26.45
CA ASN A 284 5.12 -24.74 27.53
C ASN A 284 5.81 -23.43 27.09
N ALA A 285 5.03 -22.46 26.63
CA ALA A 285 5.48 -21.21 26.08
C ALA A 285 4.55 -20.05 26.42
N GLN A 286 5.07 -18.83 26.39
CA GLN A 286 4.30 -17.58 26.40
C GLN A 286 4.13 -17.02 24.98
N GLY A 287 3.21 -16.07 24.81
CA GLY A 287 2.92 -15.46 23.51
C GLY A 287 4.15 -14.83 22.81
N GLU A 288 5.06 -14.29 23.60
CA GLU A 288 6.34 -13.75 23.10
C GLU A 288 7.21 -14.81 22.40
N ASP A 289 7.20 -16.02 22.90
CA ASP A 289 8.01 -17.12 22.36
C ASP A 289 7.56 -17.55 20.95
N VAL A 290 6.26 -17.39 20.65
CA VAL A 290 5.68 -17.66 19.32
C VAL A 290 6.20 -16.63 18.30
N VAL A 291 6.29 -15.37 18.71
CA VAL A 291 6.70 -14.26 17.85
C VAL A 291 8.22 -14.20 17.68
N ALA A 292 8.96 -14.55 18.71
CA ALA A 292 10.43 -14.48 18.73
C ALA A 292 11.11 -15.48 17.76
N GLY A 293 10.41 -16.52 17.34
CA GLY A 293 10.94 -17.51 16.37
C GLY A 293 12.10 -18.38 16.88
N ILE A 294 12.33 -18.39 18.20
CA ILE A 294 13.43 -19.17 18.83
C ILE A 294 13.15 -20.68 18.76
N ARG A 295 11.87 -21.04 18.85
CA ARG A 295 11.38 -22.42 18.75
C ARG A 295 10.50 -22.56 17.52
N THR A 296 10.55 -23.71 16.86
CA THR A 296 9.66 -24.01 15.72
C THR A 296 8.24 -24.23 16.21
N PRO A 297 7.26 -23.40 15.83
CA PRO A 297 5.88 -23.61 16.19
C PRO A 297 5.30 -24.88 15.55
N GLN A 298 4.40 -25.53 16.26
CA GLN A 298 3.65 -26.70 15.80
C GLN A 298 2.31 -26.26 15.26
N GLN A 299 1.73 -27.05 14.36
CA GLN A 299 0.45 -26.74 13.72
C GLN A 299 -0.74 -27.18 14.58
N ILE A 300 -1.85 -26.49 14.52
CA ILE A 300 -3.05 -26.81 15.32
C ILE A 300 -3.73 -28.07 14.81
N THR A 301 -3.89 -28.22 13.50
CA THR A 301 -4.58 -29.36 12.88
C THR A 301 -3.61 -30.43 12.41
N VAL A 302 -4.04 -31.70 12.42
CA VAL A 302 -3.27 -32.84 11.89
C VAL A 302 -2.95 -32.63 10.41
N GLU A 303 -3.93 -32.13 9.63
CA GLU A 303 -3.74 -31.87 8.20
C GLU A 303 -2.69 -30.77 7.98
N GLY A 304 -2.78 -29.67 8.72
CA GLY A 304 -1.78 -28.59 8.68
C GLY A 304 -0.39 -29.07 9.06
N SER A 305 -0.28 -29.92 10.09
CA SER A 305 0.99 -30.53 10.54
C SER A 305 1.59 -31.42 9.44
N ARG A 306 0.79 -32.24 8.78
CA ARG A 306 1.25 -33.08 7.66
C ARG A 306 1.71 -32.27 6.45
N ARG A 307 0.97 -31.22 6.09
CA ARG A 307 1.38 -30.29 5.01
C ARG A 307 2.70 -29.60 5.34
N TRP A 308 2.83 -29.11 6.56
CA TRP A 308 4.05 -28.47 7.02
C TRP A 308 5.25 -29.45 6.97
N ALA A 309 5.10 -30.66 7.49
CA ALA A 309 6.13 -31.70 7.48
C ALA A 309 6.58 -32.07 6.07
N ALA A 310 5.62 -32.22 5.13
CA ALA A 310 5.92 -32.50 3.73
C ALA A 310 6.77 -31.39 3.09
N LEU A 311 6.46 -30.13 3.37
CA LEU A 311 7.25 -28.97 2.90
C LEU A 311 8.67 -28.91 3.50
N GLN A 312 8.85 -29.45 4.71
CA GLN A 312 10.15 -29.52 5.38
C GLN A 312 10.92 -30.79 5.04
N GLY A 313 10.33 -31.74 4.33
CA GLY A 313 10.95 -33.04 4.06
C GLY A 313 11.02 -33.97 5.28
N ILE A 314 10.14 -33.78 6.27
CA ILE A 314 10.07 -34.54 7.53
C ILE A 314 9.12 -35.74 7.33
N SER A 315 9.51 -36.94 7.81
CA SER A 315 8.67 -38.14 7.75
C SER A 315 7.45 -38.02 8.69
N GLU A 316 6.39 -38.80 8.42
CA GLU A 316 5.20 -38.82 9.29
C GLU A 316 5.52 -39.33 10.71
N GLU A 317 6.43 -40.29 10.82
CA GLU A 317 6.89 -40.80 12.12
C GLU A 317 7.58 -39.71 12.94
N GLU A 318 8.52 -39.01 12.33
CA GLU A 318 9.24 -37.89 12.97
C GLU A 318 8.30 -36.74 13.27
N ARG A 319 7.37 -36.42 12.37
CA ARG A 319 6.34 -35.39 12.60
C ARG A 319 5.50 -35.70 13.83
N ALA A 320 4.95 -36.92 13.91
CA ALA A 320 4.07 -37.31 15.01
C ALA A 320 4.80 -37.33 16.35
N GLU A 321 6.09 -37.67 16.36
CA GLU A 321 6.90 -37.75 17.57
C GLU A 321 7.36 -36.37 18.04
N LYS A 322 7.92 -35.55 17.13
CA LYS A 322 8.58 -34.27 17.48
C LYS A 322 7.71 -33.06 17.28
N TYR A 323 6.74 -33.11 16.38
CA TYR A 323 5.90 -31.98 15.98
C TYR A 323 4.40 -32.33 15.93
N PRO A 324 3.84 -32.94 16.99
CA PRO A 324 2.44 -33.30 16.99
C PRO A 324 1.56 -32.07 16.89
N SER A 325 0.42 -32.20 16.20
CA SER A 325 -0.58 -31.12 16.16
C SER A 325 -1.24 -30.91 17.53
N LEU A 326 -1.93 -29.77 17.69
CA LEU A 326 -2.74 -29.53 18.89
C LEU A 326 -3.89 -30.54 19.01
N GLU A 327 -4.46 -30.97 17.88
CA GLU A 327 -5.47 -32.01 17.84
C GLU A 327 -4.98 -33.35 18.42
N GLU A 328 -3.71 -33.65 18.22
CA GLU A 328 -3.07 -34.86 18.78
C GLU A 328 -2.65 -34.68 20.24
N SER A 329 -2.09 -33.52 20.59
CA SER A 329 -1.53 -33.23 21.92
C SER A 329 -2.60 -32.89 22.95
N MET A 330 -3.60 -32.08 22.57
CA MET A 330 -4.64 -31.53 23.43
C MET A 330 -5.99 -31.51 22.69
N PRO A 331 -6.56 -32.69 22.37
CA PRO A 331 -7.73 -32.82 21.50
C PRO A 331 -8.97 -32.06 21.96
N THR A 332 -9.22 -32.02 23.27
CA THR A 332 -10.36 -31.28 23.83
C THR A 332 -10.24 -29.78 23.62
N CYS A 333 -9.06 -29.22 23.88
CA CYS A 333 -8.80 -27.80 23.66
C CYS A 333 -8.83 -27.43 22.16
N ALA A 334 -8.31 -28.29 21.32
CA ALA A 334 -8.36 -28.08 19.86
C ALA A 334 -9.81 -28.06 19.34
N ALA A 335 -10.65 -29.01 19.78
CA ALA A 335 -12.06 -29.05 19.41
C ALA A 335 -12.83 -27.80 19.90
N GLU A 336 -12.57 -27.36 21.13
CA GLU A 336 -13.17 -26.15 21.67
C GLU A 336 -12.72 -24.89 20.90
N LEU A 337 -11.44 -24.78 20.56
CA LEU A 337 -10.90 -23.67 19.78
C LEU A 337 -11.53 -23.58 18.38
N ILE A 338 -11.68 -24.71 17.70
CA ILE A 338 -12.34 -24.79 16.39
C ILE A 338 -13.81 -24.37 16.49
N ALA A 339 -14.53 -24.83 17.52
CA ALA A 339 -15.92 -24.44 17.75
C ALA A 339 -16.05 -22.92 18.02
N ILE A 340 -15.13 -22.35 18.78
CA ILE A 340 -15.05 -20.90 19.04
C ILE A 340 -14.77 -20.13 17.73
N ALA A 341 -13.86 -20.63 16.89
CA ALA A 341 -13.54 -20.02 15.60
C ALA A 341 -14.77 -19.92 14.70
N HIS A 342 -15.54 -21.00 14.58
CA HIS A 342 -16.80 -21.00 13.82
C HIS A 342 -17.81 -20.01 14.41
N LYS A 343 -17.99 -20.01 15.73
CA LYS A 343 -18.94 -19.09 16.40
C LYS A 343 -18.55 -17.63 16.21
N LEU A 344 -17.26 -17.31 16.24
CA LEU A 344 -16.77 -15.94 15.97
C LEU A 344 -16.94 -15.53 14.52
N GLU A 345 -16.64 -16.42 13.59
CA GLU A 345 -16.83 -16.17 12.16
C GLU A 345 -18.30 -15.94 11.83
N ASP A 346 -19.20 -16.78 12.38
CA ASP A 346 -20.65 -16.62 12.23
C ASP A 346 -21.17 -15.32 12.85
N HIS A 347 -20.60 -14.89 13.97
CA HIS A 347 -21.01 -13.65 14.65
C HIS A 347 -20.55 -12.40 13.91
N TYR A 348 -19.27 -12.33 13.54
CA TYR A 348 -18.70 -11.17 12.85
C TYR A 348 -18.94 -11.17 11.35
N LYS A 349 -19.41 -12.29 10.79
CA LYS A 349 -19.60 -12.48 9.34
C LYS A 349 -18.32 -12.21 8.55
N ASP A 350 -17.17 -12.51 9.15
CA ASP A 350 -15.86 -12.33 8.55
C ASP A 350 -14.83 -13.28 9.17
N MET A 351 -13.78 -13.58 8.41
CA MET A 351 -12.63 -14.36 8.87
C MET A 351 -12.03 -13.78 10.14
N GLN A 352 -11.71 -14.63 11.10
CA GLN A 352 -11.16 -14.26 12.39
C GLN A 352 -9.72 -14.72 12.57
N ASP A 353 -8.92 -13.84 13.15
CA ASP A 353 -7.57 -14.05 13.66
C ASP A 353 -7.66 -14.04 15.19
N MET A 354 -7.19 -15.09 15.84
CA MET A 354 -7.40 -15.35 17.26
C MET A 354 -6.08 -15.62 17.96
N GLU A 355 -5.95 -15.07 19.17
CA GLU A 355 -4.86 -15.42 20.09
C GLU A 355 -5.45 -16.21 21.26
N PHE A 356 -4.82 -17.32 21.61
CA PHE A 356 -5.26 -18.18 22.69
C PHE A 356 -4.12 -18.68 23.57
N THR A 357 -4.47 -19.08 24.77
CA THR A 357 -3.58 -19.74 25.72
C THR A 357 -4.30 -20.93 26.36
N ILE A 358 -3.60 -22.03 26.51
CA ILE A 358 -4.07 -23.19 27.26
C ILE A 358 -3.26 -23.23 28.55
N GLN A 359 -3.95 -23.10 29.68
CA GLN A 359 -3.35 -23.22 31.00
C GLN A 359 -3.86 -24.48 31.66
N ASP A 360 -2.98 -25.43 31.93
CA ASP A 360 -3.28 -26.69 32.61
C ASP A 360 -4.52 -27.41 32.02
N GLY A 361 -4.51 -27.56 30.69
CA GLY A 361 -5.57 -28.20 29.93
C GLY A 361 -6.86 -27.37 29.75
N LYS A 362 -6.90 -26.14 30.20
CA LYS A 362 -8.05 -25.24 29.99
C LYS A 362 -7.75 -24.16 28.97
N LEU A 363 -8.61 -24.05 27.93
CA LEU A 363 -8.50 -23.03 26.88
C LEU A 363 -8.95 -21.65 27.38
N TRP A 364 -8.23 -20.63 26.95
CA TRP A 364 -8.54 -19.22 27.17
C TRP A 364 -8.34 -18.43 25.89
N MET A 365 -9.30 -17.57 25.55
CA MET A 365 -9.22 -16.63 24.41
C MET A 365 -8.67 -15.30 24.90
N LEU A 366 -7.62 -14.80 24.25
CA LEU A 366 -6.96 -13.53 24.62
C LEU A 366 -7.29 -12.39 23.68
N GLN A 367 -7.58 -12.69 22.42
CA GLN A 367 -7.90 -11.70 21.40
C GLN A 367 -8.61 -12.35 20.23
N THR A 368 -9.53 -11.61 19.62
CA THR A 368 -10.02 -11.87 18.27
C THR A 368 -10.05 -10.57 17.47
N ARG A 369 -9.86 -10.67 16.17
CA ARG A 369 -9.97 -9.55 15.23
C ARG A 369 -10.29 -10.09 13.84
N ASN A 370 -10.81 -9.24 12.96
CA ASN A 370 -10.93 -9.58 11.54
C ASN A 370 -9.52 -9.85 10.98
N GLY A 371 -9.34 -10.99 10.36
CA GLY A 371 -8.03 -11.47 9.93
C GLY A 371 -7.45 -10.62 8.81
N LYS A 372 -6.18 -10.22 8.97
CA LYS A 372 -5.40 -9.65 7.87
C LYS A 372 -5.22 -10.73 6.80
N ARG A 373 -5.34 -10.34 5.54
CA ARG A 373 -5.40 -11.26 4.41
C ARG A 373 -4.82 -10.66 3.15
N THR A 374 -4.43 -11.49 2.20
CA THR A 374 -4.02 -11.10 0.85
C THR A 374 -5.21 -10.59 0.05
N GLY A 375 -4.96 -9.93 -1.09
CA GLY A 375 -6.01 -9.52 -2.03
C GLY A 375 -6.82 -10.70 -2.56
N ALA A 376 -6.18 -11.83 -2.85
CA ALA A 376 -6.85 -13.06 -3.28
C ALA A 376 -7.79 -13.61 -2.22
N ALA A 377 -7.32 -13.72 -0.98
CA ALA A 377 -8.13 -14.16 0.15
C ALA A 377 -9.29 -13.21 0.43
N MET A 378 -9.08 -11.90 0.35
CA MET A 378 -10.10 -10.88 0.52
C MET A 378 -11.28 -11.09 -0.45
N VAL A 379 -10.98 -11.25 -1.72
CA VAL A 379 -12.00 -11.48 -2.76
C VAL A 379 -12.73 -12.81 -2.52
N LYS A 380 -11.98 -13.89 -2.31
CA LYS A 380 -12.58 -15.22 -2.10
C LYS A 380 -13.48 -15.28 -0.87
N ILE A 381 -13.01 -14.79 0.27
CA ILE A 381 -13.76 -14.80 1.53
C ILE A 381 -15.06 -14.01 1.39
N ALA A 382 -15.01 -12.80 0.83
CA ALA A 382 -16.20 -11.99 0.63
C ALA A 382 -17.22 -12.67 -0.29
N MET A 383 -16.75 -13.30 -1.36
CA MET A 383 -17.63 -14.02 -2.29
C MET A 383 -18.21 -15.32 -1.68
N ASP A 384 -17.47 -16.03 -0.84
CA ASP A 384 -17.98 -17.18 -0.11
C ASP A 384 -19.13 -16.77 0.84
N PHE A 385 -18.93 -15.73 1.64
CA PHE A 385 -19.97 -15.20 2.54
C PHE A 385 -21.20 -14.69 1.78
N LEU A 386 -21.04 -14.14 0.59
CA LEU A 386 -22.15 -13.75 -0.27
C LEU A 386 -22.94 -14.97 -0.76
N ARG A 387 -22.24 -16.03 -1.23
CA ARG A 387 -22.87 -17.28 -1.69
C ARG A 387 -23.62 -17.99 -0.59
N ASP A 388 -23.09 -17.95 0.62
CA ASP A 388 -23.72 -18.55 1.80
C ASP A 388 -24.89 -17.71 2.34
N GLY A 389 -25.13 -16.53 1.76
CA GLY A 389 -26.22 -15.63 2.15
C GLY A 389 -25.97 -14.88 3.47
N GLU A 390 -24.73 -14.87 3.95
CA GLU A 390 -24.34 -14.27 5.22
C GLU A 390 -24.14 -12.75 5.13
N ILE A 391 -23.76 -12.26 3.96
CA ILE A 391 -23.63 -10.83 3.66
C ILE A 391 -24.26 -10.50 2.30
N ASP A 392 -24.63 -9.25 2.11
CA ASP A 392 -25.18 -8.76 0.85
C ASP A 392 -24.11 -8.22 -0.11
N GLU A 393 -24.49 -7.95 -1.35
CA GLU A 393 -23.60 -7.44 -2.39
C GLU A 393 -22.95 -6.10 -2.02
N LYS A 394 -23.68 -5.23 -1.32
CA LYS A 394 -23.17 -3.93 -0.89
C LYS A 394 -22.06 -4.10 0.14
N THR A 395 -22.28 -4.98 1.09
CA THR A 395 -21.29 -5.34 2.12
C THR A 395 -20.02 -5.92 1.48
N VAL A 396 -20.16 -6.78 0.44
CA VAL A 396 -19.01 -7.28 -0.31
C VAL A 396 -18.17 -6.14 -0.86
N LEU A 397 -18.80 -5.20 -1.58
CA LEU A 397 -18.07 -4.07 -2.18
C LEU A 397 -17.43 -3.15 -1.13
N LEU A 398 -18.14 -2.86 -0.04
CA LEU A 398 -17.62 -2.01 1.04
C LEU A 398 -16.46 -2.64 1.82
N ARG A 399 -16.37 -3.98 1.84
CA ARG A 399 -15.24 -4.70 2.45
C ARG A 399 -14.01 -4.81 1.56
N MET A 400 -14.14 -4.51 0.28
CA MET A 400 -12.96 -4.51 -0.60
C MET A 400 -12.00 -3.37 -0.21
N GLU A 401 -10.73 -3.71 -0.11
CA GLU A 401 -9.62 -2.76 -0.02
C GLU A 401 -9.08 -2.57 -1.45
N PRO A 402 -9.44 -1.49 -2.15
CA PRO A 402 -9.15 -1.39 -3.60
C PRO A 402 -7.66 -1.55 -3.94
N GLN A 403 -6.75 -1.05 -3.08
CA GLN A 403 -5.32 -1.18 -3.30
C GLN A 403 -4.85 -2.65 -3.33
N LYS A 404 -5.49 -3.53 -2.57
CA LYS A 404 -5.14 -4.97 -2.56
C LYS A 404 -5.56 -5.70 -3.83
N LEU A 405 -6.49 -5.14 -4.60
CA LEU A 405 -6.84 -5.70 -5.91
C LEU A 405 -5.69 -5.61 -6.91
N ASP A 406 -4.78 -4.66 -6.73
CA ASP A 406 -3.59 -4.50 -7.56
C ASP A 406 -2.69 -5.75 -7.54
N GLU A 407 -2.62 -6.43 -6.40
CA GLU A 407 -1.88 -7.70 -6.25
C GLU A 407 -2.39 -8.80 -7.20
N LEU A 408 -3.67 -8.75 -7.58
CA LEU A 408 -4.31 -9.75 -8.43
C LEU A 408 -4.13 -9.51 -9.93
N LEU A 409 -3.62 -8.34 -10.30
CA LEU A 409 -3.49 -7.91 -11.70
C LEU A 409 -2.09 -8.18 -12.27
N HIS A 410 -1.15 -8.53 -11.42
CA HIS A 410 0.26 -8.69 -11.79
C HIS A 410 0.79 -10.09 -11.44
N PRO A 411 1.80 -10.59 -12.17
CA PRO A 411 2.50 -11.82 -11.80
C PRO A 411 3.04 -11.74 -10.37
N VAL A 412 3.04 -12.87 -9.67
CA VAL A 412 3.57 -13.00 -8.31
C VAL A 412 4.67 -14.06 -8.26
N PHE A 413 5.58 -13.96 -7.30
CA PHE A 413 6.59 -14.99 -7.10
C PHE A 413 6.03 -16.23 -6.42
N ASP A 414 6.58 -17.40 -6.76
CA ASP A 414 6.38 -18.60 -5.99
C ASP A 414 6.86 -18.40 -4.55
N LYS A 415 5.97 -18.64 -3.58
CA LYS A 415 6.23 -18.35 -2.16
C LYS A 415 7.41 -19.13 -1.58
N SER A 416 7.59 -20.37 -2.02
CA SER A 416 8.67 -21.25 -1.51
C SER A 416 10.02 -20.84 -2.07
N ALA A 417 10.05 -20.43 -3.34
CA ALA A 417 11.25 -19.92 -3.99
C ALA A 417 11.65 -18.54 -3.41
N LEU A 418 10.67 -17.68 -3.13
CA LEU A 418 10.91 -16.35 -2.58
C LEU A 418 11.57 -16.39 -1.19
N LYS A 419 11.17 -17.33 -0.33
CA LYS A 419 11.79 -17.52 1.01
C LYS A 419 13.29 -17.86 0.97
N ARG A 420 13.76 -18.42 -0.15
CA ARG A 420 15.15 -18.80 -0.36
C ARG A 420 15.94 -17.80 -1.18
N ALA A 421 15.26 -16.78 -1.71
CA ALA A 421 15.86 -15.77 -2.56
C ALA A 421 16.72 -14.78 -1.75
N GLU A 422 17.90 -14.47 -2.27
CA GLU A 422 18.83 -13.50 -1.67
C GLU A 422 18.49 -12.09 -2.15
N VAL A 423 18.17 -11.19 -1.21
CA VAL A 423 17.97 -9.76 -1.52
C VAL A 423 19.32 -9.09 -1.77
N VAL A 424 19.49 -8.46 -2.91
CA VAL A 424 20.75 -7.80 -3.32
C VAL A 424 20.62 -6.28 -3.47
N ALA A 425 19.43 -5.75 -3.56
CA ALA A 425 19.17 -4.31 -3.54
C ALA A 425 17.73 -4.03 -3.11
N LYS A 426 17.46 -2.79 -2.73
CA LYS A 426 16.14 -2.30 -2.39
C LYS A 426 15.91 -0.91 -2.95
N GLY A 427 14.75 -0.71 -3.54
CA GLY A 427 14.27 0.58 -4.03
C GLY A 427 12.82 0.82 -3.61
N LEU A 428 12.15 1.72 -4.31
CA LEU A 428 10.74 2.01 -4.12
C LEU A 428 9.88 1.02 -4.92
N PRO A 429 8.75 0.56 -4.36
CA PRO A 429 7.79 -0.29 -5.06
C PRO A 429 6.99 0.50 -6.09
N ALA A 430 7.62 0.86 -7.19
CA ALA A 430 7.13 1.84 -8.15
C ALA A 430 6.00 1.33 -9.05
N SER A 431 6.03 0.05 -9.41
CA SER A 431 4.93 -0.62 -10.11
C SER A 431 4.89 -2.09 -9.69
N PRO A 432 3.73 -2.60 -9.25
CA PRO A 432 3.63 -3.91 -8.63
C PRO A 432 3.93 -5.06 -9.59
N GLY A 433 4.06 -6.25 -9.02
CA GLY A 433 4.30 -7.49 -9.72
C GLY A 433 5.67 -8.09 -9.48
N ALA A 434 5.86 -9.28 -10.01
CA ALA A 434 7.09 -10.04 -9.96
C ALA A 434 7.68 -10.17 -11.37
N ALA A 435 8.95 -9.89 -11.52
CA ALA A 435 9.64 -10.03 -12.81
C ALA A 435 10.99 -10.72 -12.60
N ALA A 436 11.36 -11.60 -13.53
CA ALA A 436 12.68 -12.20 -13.61
C ALA A 436 13.20 -12.09 -15.03
N GLY A 437 14.45 -11.68 -15.18
CA GLY A 437 15.06 -11.51 -16.50
C GLY A 437 16.56 -11.28 -16.44
N GLN A 438 17.16 -11.33 -17.61
CA GLN A 438 18.58 -11.03 -17.80
C GLN A 438 18.77 -9.52 -17.90
N ILE A 439 19.80 -9.01 -17.25
CA ILE A 439 20.11 -7.58 -17.21
C ILE A 439 20.47 -7.09 -18.61
N VAL A 440 19.87 -5.97 -19.01
CA VAL A 440 20.27 -5.16 -20.15
C VAL A 440 20.29 -3.69 -19.75
N PHE A 441 21.16 -2.90 -20.34
CA PHE A 441 21.41 -1.51 -19.94
C PHE A 441 20.92 -0.46 -20.94
N SER A 442 20.36 -0.87 -22.07
CA SER A 442 19.79 0.04 -23.07
C SER A 442 18.46 -0.49 -23.59
N ALA A 443 17.63 0.41 -24.10
CA ALA A 443 16.38 0.06 -24.75
C ALA A 443 16.63 -0.80 -26.00
N GLU A 444 17.67 -0.50 -26.77
CA GLU A 444 18.06 -1.24 -27.96
C GLU A 444 18.47 -2.68 -27.65
N ASP A 445 19.26 -2.87 -26.59
CA ASP A 445 19.63 -4.22 -26.13
C ASP A 445 18.39 -4.99 -25.65
N ALA A 446 17.47 -4.33 -24.97
CA ALA A 446 16.21 -4.93 -24.52
C ALA A 446 15.39 -5.44 -25.73
N GLU A 447 15.22 -4.63 -26.76
CA GLU A 447 14.52 -5.00 -27.99
C GLU A 447 15.21 -6.17 -28.70
N THR A 448 16.53 -6.05 -28.95
CA THR A 448 17.33 -7.07 -29.61
C THR A 448 17.29 -8.41 -28.88
N TRP A 449 17.34 -8.40 -27.57
CA TRP A 449 17.32 -9.63 -26.77
C TRP A 449 15.90 -10.23 -26.69
N ALA A 450 14.87 -9.39 -26.64
CA ALA A 450 13.49 -9.83 -26.66
C ALA A 450 13.10 -10.47 -28.00
N GLU A 451 13.61 -9.97 -29.14
CA GLU A 451 13.45 -10.58 -30.46
C GLU A 451 14.04 -12.00 -30.50
N LYS A 452 15.12 -12.23 -29.76
CA LYS A 452 15.74 -13.54 -29.57
C LYS A 452 15.02 -14.38 -28.48
N LYS A 453 13.81 -13.99 -28.08
CA LYS A 453 12.98 -14.63 -27.04
C LYS A 453 13.64 -14.74 -25.67
N LYS A 454 14.58 -13.87 -25.36
CA LYS A 454 15.16 -13.76 -24.01
C LYS A 454 14.28 -12.88 -23.13
N LYS A 455 14.11 -13.28 -21.88
CA LYS A 455 13.48 -12.46 -20.85
C LYS A 455 14.51 -11.47 -20.31
N VAL A 456 14.23 -10.18 -20.37
CA VAL A 456 15.17 -9.13 -19.97
C VAL A 456 14.59 -8.23 -18.89
N VAL A 457 15.47 -7.71 -18.03
CA VAL A 457 15.20 -6.63 -17.08
C VAL A 457 16.03 -5.42 -17.50
N LEU A 458 15.36 -4.31 -17.76
CA LEU A 458 16.01 -3.06 -18.15
C LEU A 458 16.53 -2.34 -16.90
N VAL A 459 17.85 -2.15 -16.83
CA VAL A 459 18.53 -1.50 -15.70
C VAL A 459 19.09 -0.15 -16.17
N ARG A 460 18.59 0.92 -15.58
CA ARG A 460 18.95 2.29 -15.97
C ARG A 460 19.29 3.14 -14.74
N ILE A 461 20.07 4.20 -14.93
CA ILE A 461 20.21 5.26 -13.91
C ILE A 461 18.86 5.94 -13.73
N GLU A 462 18.22 6.31 -14.82
CA GLU A 462 16.86 6.81 -14.94
C GLU A 462 16.35 6.50 -16.35
N THR A 463 15.04 6.44 -16.55
CA THR A 463 14.46 6.25 -17.89
C THR A 463 14.00 7.57 -18.47
N SER A 464 14.01 7.64 -19.79
CA SER A 464 13.49 8.74 -20.60
C SER A 464 12.44 8.23 -21.60
N PRO A 465 11.71 9.11 -22.28
CA PRO A 465 10.78 8.69 -23.33
C PRO A 465 11.41 7.83 -24.43
N GLU A 466 12.71 7.96 -24.68
CA GLU A 466 13.45 7.14 -25.63
C GLU A 466 13.55 5.66 -25.22
N ASP A 467 13.41 5.38 -23.94
CA ASP A 467 13.46 4.02 -23.38
C ASP A 467 12.13 3.25 -23.49
N LEU A 468 11.04 3.88 -23.93
CA LEU A 468 9.68 3.31 -23.96
C LEU A 468 9.61 1.93 -24.63
N ARG A 469 10.31 1.73 -25.76
CA ARG A 469 10.32 0.45 -26.45
C ARG A 469 11.00 -0.65 -25.66
N GLY A 470 12.15 -0.34 -25.08
CA GLY A 470 12.87 -1.25 -24.21
C GLY A 470 12.06 -1.61 -22.97
N MET A 471 11.37 -0.62 -22.39
CA MET A 471 10.47 -0.84 -21.27
C MET A 471 9.30 -1.76 -21.62
N ALA A 472 8.73 -1.60 -22.83
CA ALA A 472 7.59 -2.40 -23.29
C ALA A 472 7.91 -3.88 -23.44
N VAL A 473 9.11 -4.23 -23.91
CA VAL A 473 9.55 -5.61 -24.11
C VAL A 473 10.19 -6.24 -22.87
N ALA A 474 10.68 -5.42 -21.93
CA ALA A 474 11.27 -5.90 -20.69
C ALA A 474 10.23 -6.57 -19.78
N GLN A 475 10.67 -7.56 -18.97
CA GLN A 475 9.85 -8.16 -17.93
C GLN A 475 9.66 -7.20 -16.74
N GLY A 476 10.68 -6.41 -16.43
CA GLY A 476 10.68 -5.42 -15.38
C GLY A 476 11.72 -4.34 -15.60
N ILE A 477 11.59 -3.26 -14.84
CA ILE A 477 12.46 -2.09 -14.91
C ILE A 477 13.06 -1.83 -13.54
N LEU A 478 14.38 -1.61 -13.48
CA LEU A 478 15.12 -1.22 -12.29
C LEU A 478 15.82 0.11 -12.57
N THR A 479 15.58 1.12 -11.73
CA THR A 479 16.29 2.39 -11.83
C THR A 479 17.02 2.75 -10.55
N MET A 480 18.21 3.36 -10.70
CA MET A 480 18.98 3.89 -9.58
C MET A 480 18.35 5.15 -9.01
N ARG A 481 17.78 6.00 -9.86
CA ARG A 481 17.10 7.25 -9.52
C ARG A 481 15.62 7.20 -9.86
N GLY A 482 14.88 8.10 -9.26
CA GLY A 482 13.46 8.30 -9.51
C GLY A 482 12.59 7.94 -8.33
N GLY A 483 11.50 8.68 -8.18
CA GLY A 483 10.45 8.46 -7.18
C GLY A 483 9.27 7.67 -7.73
N MET A 484 8.20 7.58 -6.95
CA MET A 484 6.94 6.92 -7.33
C MET A 484 6.24 7.60 -8.53
N THR A 485 6.59 8.84 -8.82
CA THR A 485 6.02 9.63 -9.92
C THR A 485 7.02 9.86 -11.06
N SER A 486 8.19 9.21 -11.02
CA SER A 486 9.18 9.28 -12.09
C SER A 486 8.65 8.68 -13.40
N HIS A 487 9.29 9.03 -14.51
CA HIS A 487 8.96 8.48 -15.82
C HIS A 487 8.94 6.95 -15.79
N ALA A 488 9.95 6.31 -15.21
CA ALA A 488 10.00 4.85 -15.07
C ALA A 488 8.78 4.28 -14.34
N ALA A 489 8.41 4.88 -13.21
CA ALA A 489 7.29 4.44 -12.38
C ALA A 489 5.94 4.59 -13.10
N VAL A 490 5.69 5.74 -13.69
CA VAL A 490 4.42 6.07 -14.36
C VAL A 490 4.23 5.21 -15.61
N VAL A 491 5.25 5.11 -16.43
CA VAL A 491 5.21 4.33 -17.69
C VAL A 491 5.10 2.83 -17.39
N ALA A 492 5.87 2.31 -16.43
CA ALA A 492 5.79 0.91 -16.04
C ALA A 492 4.39 0.54 -15.54
N ARG A 493 3.78 1.38 -14.69
CA ARG A 493 2.38 1.18 -14.27
C ARG A 493 1.41 1.21 -15.43
N GLY A 494 1.57 2.15 -16.35
CA GLY A 494 0.76 2.22 -17.57
C GLY A 494 0.84 0.97 -18.42
N MET A 495 2.02 0.36 -18.50
CA MET A 495 2.29 -0.87 -19.26
C MET A 495 2.01 -2.15 -18.46
N GLY A 496 1.68 -2.08 -17.18
CA GLY A 496 1.55 -3.25 -16.30
C GLY A 496 2.87 -4.00 -16.08
N LYS A 497 4.00 -3.28 -16.12
CA LYS A 497 5.34 -3.85 -15.93
C LYS A 497 5.80 -3.64 -14.49
N CYS A 498 6.40 -4.67 -13.93
CA CYS A 498 7.07 -4.57 -12.63
C CYS A 498 8.16 -3.48 -12.66
N CYS A 499 8.18 -2.60 -11.67
CA CYS A 499 9.20 -1.57 -11.57
C CYS A 499 9.66 -1.37 -10.13
N VAL A 500 10.98 -1.42 -9.95
CA VAL A 500 11.67 -0.97 -8.75
C VAL A 500 12.45 0.29 -9.11
N SER A 501 12.13 1.42 -8.50
CA SER A 501 12.67 2.72 -8.81
C SER A 501 13.45 3.27 -7.62
N GLY A 502 14.43 4.16 -7.87
CA GLY A 502 15.15 4.83 -6.79
C GLY A 502 16.00 3.90 -5.92
N ALA A 503 16.56 2.85 -6.48
CA ALA A 503 17.50 1.95 -5.80
C ALA A 503 18.88 2.62 -5.66
N GLY A 504 18.98 3.65 -4.84
CA GLY A 504 20.15 4.55 -4.74
C GLY A 504 21.47 3.89 -4.32
N GLU A 505 21.40 2.66 -3.80
CA GLU A 505 22.58 1.89 -3.38
C GLU A 505 23.26 1.16 -4.55
N ILE A 506 22.56 0.98 -5.68
CA ILE A 506 23.17 0.33 -6.85
C ILE A 506 24.09 1.29 -7.59
N ARG A 507 25.09 0.76 -8.28
CA ARG A 507 26.03 1.54 -9.09
C ARG A 507 26.08 0.98 -10.49
N ILE A 508 25.70 1.77 -11.47
CA ILE A 508 25.61 1.38 -12.88
C ILE A 508 26.78 2.00 -13.65
N ASP A 509 27.50 1.19 -14.40
CA ASP A 509 28.50 1.63 -15.38
C ASP A 509 28.10 1.13 -16.80
N TYR A 510 27.62 2.05 -17.61
CA TYR A 510 27.22 1.74 -18.99
C TYR A 510 28.37 1.37 -19.90
N LYS A 511 29.61 1.83 -19.60
CA LYS A 511 30.79 1.53 -20.43
C LYS A 511 31.21 0.09 -20.31
N THR A 512 31.20 -0.42 -19.08
CA THR A 512 31.53 -1.81 -18.78
C THR A 512 30.32 -2.73 -18.81
N LYS A 513 29.10 -2.16 -18.98
CA LYS A 513 27.83 -2.87 -18.88
C LYS A 513 27.73 -3.71 -17.61
N THR A 514 27.94 -3.04 -16.48
CA THR A 514 27.89 -3.68 -15.14
C THR A 514 27.02 -2.86 -14.17
N VAL A 515 26.49 -3.56 -13.19
CA VAL A 515 25.84 -2.95 -12.01
C VAL A 515 26.34 -3.63 -10.73
N GLU A 516 26.70 -2.83 -9.75
CA GLU A 516 27.04 -3.32 -8.40
C GLU A 516 25.83 -3.26 -7.49
N MET A 517 25.55 -4.36 -6.81
CA MET A 517 24.48 -4.52 -5.83
C MET A 517 24.98 -5.32 -4.63
N SER A 518 24.89 -4.78 -3.42
CA SER A 518 25.39 -5.45 -2.18
C SER A 518 26.83 -6.01 -2.29
N GLY A 519 27.73 -5.26 -2.92
CA GLY A 519 29.13 -5.66 -3.10
C GLY A 519 29.38 -6.74 -4.14
N LYS A 520 28.36 -7.15 -4.88
CA LYS A 520 28.46 -8.08 -6.01
C LYS A 520 28.35 -7.31 -7.33
N THR A 521 29.15 -7.68 -8.32
CA THR A 521 29.11 -7.12 -9.67
C THR A 521 28.31 -8.03 -10.59
N TYR A 522 27.24 -7.49 -11.17
CA TYR A 522 26.43 -8.14 -12.19
C TYR A 522 26.74 -7.56 -13.57
N ARG A 523 26.80 -8.42 -14.56
CA ARG A 523 27.07 -8.06 -15.96
C ARG A 523 25.81 -8.18 -16.80
N GLU A 524 25.84 -7.58 -17.97
CA GLU A 524 24.79 -7.78 -18.97
C GLU A 524 24.60 -9.29 -19.24
N GLY A 525 23.37 -9.76 -19.13
CA GLY A 525 23.01 -11.16 -19.26
C GLY A 525 22.87 -11.93 -17.94
N ASP A 526 23.34 -11.40 -16.81
CA ASP A 526 23.11 -12.02 -15.51
C ASP A 526 21.64 -11.93 -15.12
N TRP A 527 21.13 -12.94 -14.41
CA TRP A 527 19.74 -13.00 -13.98
C TRP A 527 19.53 -12.25 -12.67
N ILE A 528 18.49 -11.43 -12.66
CA ILE A 528 17.94 -10.82 -11.44
C ILE A 528 16.42 -10.93 -11.45
N SER A 529 15.83 -10.82 -10.27
CA SER A 529 14.38 -10.78 -10.10
C SER A 529 13.98 -9.53 -9.32
N LEU A 530 12.88 -8.90 -9.73
CA LEU A 530 12.34 -7.68 -9.15
C LEU A 530 11.00 -7.95 -8.49
N ASN A 531 10.82 -7.49 -7.26
CA ASN A 531 9.52 -7.44 -6.60
C ASN A 531 9.02 -5.99 -6.58
N GLY A 532 8.18 -5.65 -7.53
CA GLY A 532 7.61 -4.31 -7.65
C GLY A 532 6.64 -3.94 -6.55
N SER A 533 6.14 -4.91 -5.79
CA SER A 533 5.25 -4.68 -4.64
C SER A 533 5.99 -4.36 -3.34
N THR A 534 7.22 -4.85 -3.18
CA THR A 534 8.06 -4.61 -1.98
C THR A 534 9.26 -3.70 -2.24
N GLY A 535 9.65 -3.51 -3.51
CA GLY A 535 10.85 -2.77 -3.91
C GLY A 535 12.14 -3.58 -3.77
N GLU A 536 12.06 -4.88 -3.55
CA GLU A 536 13.23 -5.75 -3.38
C GLU A 536 13.74 -6.29 -4.72
N VAL A 537 15.05 -6.41 -4.83
CA VAL A 537 15.77 -7.02 -5.95
C VAL A 537 16.45 -8.27 -5.46
N TYR A 538 16.24 -9.38 -6.15
CA TYR A 538 16.79 -10.70 -5.78
C TYR A 538 17.86 -11.17 -6.75
N ASN A 539 18.84 -11.88 -6.22
CA ASN A 539 19.85 -12.56 -7.00
C ASN A 539 19.24 -13.74 -7.79
N GLY A 540 19.52 -13.81 -9.08
CA GLY A 540 19.12 -14.95 -9.92
C GLY A 540 17.65 -14.90 -10.36
N GLN A 541 17.20 -16.04 -10.88
CA GLN A 541 15.85 -16.22 -11.40
C GLN A 541 14.93 -16.83 -10.35
N VAL A 542 14.00 -16.05 -9.83
CA VAL A 542 12.93 -16.53 -8.93
C VAL A 542 11.69 -16.84 -9.80
N PRO A 543 11.10 -18.05 -9.71
CA PRO A 543 9.91 -18.41 -10.49
C PRO A 543 8.70 -17.53 -10.20
N THR A 544 7.93 -17.23 -11.24
CA THR A 544 6.70 -16.42 -11.17
C THR A 544 5.49 -17.18 -11.68
N THR A 545 4.30 -16.80 -11.20
CA THR A 545 2.99 -17.26 -11.68
C THR A 545 2.18 -16.10 -12.24
N GLU A 546 1.50 -16.33 -13.37
CA GLU A 546 0.61 -15.34 -13.98
C GLU A 546 -0.69 -15.17 -13.19
N PRO A 547 -1.31 -13.96 -13.21
CA PRO A 547 -2.56 -13.72 -12.49
C PRO A 547 -3.77 -14.35 -13.20
N GLU A 548 -4.73 -14.82 -12.42
CA GLU A 548 -6.03 -15.26 -12.90
C GLU A 548 -7.08 -14.17 -12.65
N LEU A 549 -7.64 -13.61 -13.73
CA LEU A 549 -8.63 -12.52 -13.68
C LEU A 549 -10.09 -13.01 -13.75
N GLY A 550 -10.30 -14.30 -13.75
CA GLY A 550 -11.62 -14.94 -13.80
C GLY A 550 -12.26 -15.16 -12.42
N GLY A 551 -13.35 -15.92 -12.39
CA GLY A 551 -13.97 -16.40 -11.16
C GLY A 551 -14.47 -15.30 -10.24
N ASP A 552 -14.02 -15.30 -9.01
CA ASP A 552 -14.47 -14.37 -7.97
C ASP A 552 -14.07 -12.92 -8.24
N PHE A 553 -12.89 -12.70 -8.82
CA PHE A 553 -12.48 -11.36 -9.24
C PHE A 553 -13.44 -10.77 -10.29
N GLY A 554 -13.79 -11.55 -11.31
CA GLY A 554 -14.78 -11.15 -12.32
C GLY A 554 -16.15 -10.86 -11.70
N SER A 555 -16.55 -11.61 -10.70
CA SER A 555 -17.79 -11.36 -9.95
C SER A 555 -17.77 -10.04 -9.19
N ILE A 556 -16.67 -9.69 -8.54
CA ILE A 556 -16.49 -8.39 -7.90
C ILE A 556 -16.60 -7.26 -8.92
N MET A 557 -15.98 -7.40 -10.10
CA MET A 557 -16.07 -6.38 -11.16
C MET A 557 -17.50 -6.21 -11.67
N ASN A 558 -18.28 -7.28 -11.80
CA ASN A 558 -19.68 -7.22 -12.17
C ASN A 558 -20.53 -6.53 -11.10
N LEU A 559 -20.29 -6.82 -9.83
CA LEU A 559 -20.94 -6.11 -8.73
C LEU A 559 -20.58 -4.62 -8.71
N ALA A 560 -19.33 -4.26 -8.91
CA ALA A 560 -18.90 -2.87 -9.02
C ALA A 560 -19.64 -2.15 -10.16
N ALA A 561 -19.76 -2.76 -11.32
CA ALA A 561 -20.50 -2.20 -12.46
C ALA A 561 -21.99 -1.94 -12.16
N LYS A 562 -22.61 -2.80 -11.36
CA LYS A 562 -24.02 -2.68 -10.96
C LYS A 562 -24.30 -1.43 -10.11
N TYR A 563 -23.38 -1.05 -9.25
CA TYR A 563 -23.56 0.04 -8.28
C TYR A 563 -22.87 1.34 -8.65
N THR A 564 -21.97 1.35 -9.63
CA THR A 564 -21.22 2.53 -10.06
C THR A 564 -22.09 3.50 -10.83
N LYS A 565 -22.02 4.79 -10.47
CA LYS A 565 -22.62 5.91 -11.22
C LYS A 565 -21.61 6.64 -12.10
N THR A 566 -20.34 6.70 -11.64
CA THR A 566 -19.25 7.37 -12.35
C THR A 566 -18.56 6.39 -13.29
N LEU A 567 -18.40 6.75 -14.57
CA LEU A 567 -17.68 5.92 -15.53
C LEU A 567 -16.20 5.83 -15.20
N VAL A 568 -15.58 4.73 -15.54
CA VAL A 568 -14.14 4.54 -15.44
C VAL A 568 -13.56 4.38 -16.84
N ARG A 569 -12.79 5.38 -17.27
CA ARG A 569 -12.05 5.41 -18.52
C ARG A 569 -10.58 5.07 -18.27
N THR A 570 -9.81 4.92 -19.33
CA THR A 570 -8.40 4.64 -19.26
C THR A 570 -7.55 5.70 -19.91
N ASN A 571 -6.29 5.83 -19.45
CA ASN A 571 -5.22 6.53 -20.15
C ASN A 571 -4.50 5.50 -21.01
N ALA A 572 -4.62 5.59 -22.30
CA ALA A 572 -4.03 4.64 -23.25
C ALA A 572 -3.59 5.36 -24.53
N ASP A 573 -2.36 5.09 -24.93
CA ASP A 573 -1.69 5.75 -26.05
C ASP A 573 -1.49 4.81 -27.26
N THR A 574 -1.76 3.52 -27.07
CA THR A 574 -1.62 2.49 -28.11
C THR A 574 -2.88 1.61 -28.22
N PRO A 575 -3.13 1.00 -29.38
CA PRO A 575 -4.23 0.04 -29.53
C PRO A 575 -4.12 -1.16 -28.58
N ARG A 576 -2.90 -1.59 -28.25
CA ARG A 576 -2.64 -2.66 -27.28
C ARG A 576 -3.13 -2.29 -25.87
N ASP A 577 -2.75 -1.11 -25.39
CA ASP A 577 -3.13 -0.64 -24.07
C ASP A 577 -4.64 -0.41 -23.98
N ALA A 578 -5.24 0.11 -25.06
CA ALA A 578 -6.68 0.28 -25.17
C ALA A 578 -7.43 -1.07 -25.06
N LYS A 579 -6.96 -2.11 -25.75
CA LYS A 579 -7.52 -3.47 -25.65
C LYS A 579 -7.35 -4.06 -24.26
N GLN A 580 -6.19 -3.90 -23.64
CA GLN A 580 -5.93 -4.35 -22.28
C GLN A 580 -6.89 -3.67 -21.28
N ALA A 581 -7.05 -2.36 -21.39
CA ALA A 581 -7.97 -1.61 -20.54
C ALA A 581 -9.44 -2.04 -20.73
N ARG A 582 -9.83 -2.33 -21.99
CA ARG A 582 -11.16 -2.90 -22.26
C ARG A 582 -11.34 -4.26 -21.61
N HIS A 583 -10.32 -5.08 -21.60
CA HIS A 583 -10.35 -6.36 -20.89
C HIS A 583 -10.60 -6.17 -19.39
N PHE A 584 -10.06 -5.13 -18.78
CA PHE A 584 -10.33 -4.74 -17.39
C PHE A 584 -11.66 -3.99 -17.18
N GLY A 585 -12.41 -3.74 -18.24
CA GLY A 585 -13.72 -3.12 -18.19
C GLY A 585 -13.72 -1.60 -18.28
N ALA A 586 -12.68 -0.99 -18.87
CA ALA A 586 -12.66 0.45 -19.16
C ALA A 586 -13.80 0.86 -20.11
N GLN A 587 -14.43 2.00 -19.83
CA GLN A 587 -15.60 2.51 -20.54
C GLN A 587 -15.25 3.70 -21.43
N GLY A 588 -14.07 3.67 -22.04
CA GLY A 588 -13.55 4.69 -22.94
C GLY A 588 -12.13 5.06 -22.64
N ILE A 589 -11.59 6.02 -23.38
CA ILE A 589 -10.30 6.65 -23.13
C ILE A 589 -10.54 8.09 -22.65
N GLY A 590 -10.00 8.40 -21.46
CA GLY A 590 -10.02 9.76 -20.92
C GLY A 590 -8.77 10.57 -21.26
N LEU A 591 -7.70 9.90 -21.65
CA LEU A 591 -6.45 10.52 -22.11
C LEU A 591 -5.72 9.61 -23.09
N CYS A 592 -5.56 10.08 -24.32
CA CYS A 592 -4.60 9.56 -25.28
C CYS A 592 -3.56 10.67 -25.54
N ARG A 593 -2.30 10.40 -25.20
CA ARG A 593 -1.18 11.33 -25.34
C ARG A 593 -0.53 11.14 -26.70
N THR A 594 -0.68 12.11 -27.58
CA THR A 594 -0.18 12.01 -28.96
C THR A 594 1.34 12.09 -29.07
N GLU A 595 2.00 12.71 -28.09
CA GLU A 595 3.48 12.78 -28.05
C GLU A 595 4.14 11.42 -27.94
N HIS A 596 3.55 10.47 -27.27
CA HIS A 596 4.11 9.12 -27.12
C HIS A 596 4.17 8.39 -28.46
N MET A 597 3.28 8.73 -29.39
CA MET A 597 3.28 8.15 -30.72
C MET A 597 4.48 8.60 -31.57
N PHE A 598 5.09 9.74 -31.24
CA PHE A 598 6.18 10.32 -32.02
C PHE A 598 7.54 9.64 -31.83
N PHE A 599 7.70 8.82 -30.78
CA PHE A 599 8.96 8.15 -30.50
C PHE A 599 9.12 6.79 -31.20
N GLU A 600 8.10 6.28 -31.86
CA GLU A 600 8.15 4.98 -32.53
C GLU A 600 8.73 5.04 -33.96
N GLY A 601 9.72 4.21 -34.26
CA GLY A 601 10.27 3.99 -35.62
C GLY A 601 10.84 5.24 -36.24
N ASP A 602 10.49 5.47 -37.51
CA ASP A 602 10.94 6.64 -38.28
C ASP A 602 10.18 7.92 -37.96
N ARG A 603 9.20 7.87 -37.04
CA ARG A 603 8.38 9.03 -36.70
C ARG A 603 9.19 10.14 -36.05
N ILE A 604 10.13 9.78 -35.17
CA ILE A 604 11.00 10.76 -34.51
C ILE A 604 11.83 11.56 -35.49
N LYS A 605 12.23 10.96 -36.66
CA LYS A 605 12.94 11.68 -37.71
C LYS A 605 12.07 12.78 -38.30
N ALA A 606 10.81 12.47 -38.61
CA ALA A 606 9.86 13.45 -39.16
C ALA A 606 9.55 14.57 -38.19
N VAL A 607 9.45 14.26 -36.88
CA VAL A 607 9.30 15.27 -35.83
C VAL A 607 10.52 16.18 -35.78
N ARG A 608 11.72 15.64 -35.84
CA ARG A 608 12.97 16.38 -35.84
C ARG A 608 13.13 17.25 -37.10
N GLU A 609 12.70 16.73 -38.25
CA GLU A 609 12.63 17.54 -39.50
C GLU A 609 11.69 18.74 -39.31
N MET A 610 10.54 18.56 -38.73
CA MET A 610 9.62 19.66 -38.40
C MET A 610 10.29 20.71 -37.50
N ILE A 611 10.93 20.26 -36.41
CA ILE A 611 11.59 21.15 -35.44
C ILE A 611 12.74 21.91 -36.08
N LEU A 612 13.51 21.27 -36.96
CA LEU A 612 14.67 21.88 -37.61
C LEU A 612 14.27 22.78 -38.79
N SER A 613 13.01 22.71 -39.28
CA SER A 613 12.56 23.55 -40.37
C SER A 613 12.61 25.03 -40.04
N SER A 614 13.07 25.82 -40.99
CA SER A 614 13.20 27.28 -40.85
C SER A 614 11.88 28.01 -41.13
N ASP A 615 10.95 27.41 -41.86
CA ASP A 615 9.71 28.00 -42.30
C ASP A 615 8.49 27.07 -42.16
N GLU A 616 7.32 27.62 -42.43
CA GLU A 616 6.06 26.90 -42.33
C GLU A 616 5.94 25.78 -43.37
N GLU A 617 6.44 26.00 -44.61
CA GLU A 617 6.40 25.01 -45.68
C GLU A 617 7.19 23.76 -45.32
N GLY A 618 8.40 23.92 -44.79
CA GLY A 618 9.22 22.80 -44.31
C GLY A 618 8.55 22.05 -43.15
N ARG A 619 7.93 22.77 -42.21
CA ARG A 619 7.14 22.12 -41.12
C ARG A 619 5.98 21.32 -41.69
N ARG A 620 5.20 21.88 -42.58
CA ARG A 620 4.06 21.18 -43.24
C ARG A 620 4.51 19.93 -44.00
N ASN A 621 5.63 19.98 -44.68
CA ASN A 621 6.20 18.83 -45.38
C ASN A 621 6.61 17.71 -44.42
N ALA A 622 7.20 18.04 -43.29
CA ALA A 622 7.53 17.07 -42.25
C ALA A 622 6.29 16.49 -41.57
N LEU A 623 5.31 17.32 -41.25
CA LEU A 623 4.02 16.90 -40.66
C LEU A 623 3.23 15.99 -41.60
N ALA A 624 3.30 16.19 -42.91
CA ALA A 624 2.68 15.33 -43.91
C ALA A 624 3.19 13.87 -43.87
N LYS A 625 4.43 13.65 -43.42
CA LYS A 625 4.99 12.32 -43.18
C LYS A 625 4.43 11.65 -41.94
N LEU A 626 4.10 12.42 -40.89
CA LEU A 626 3.54 11.94 -39.63
C LEU A 626 2.04 11.59 -39.74
N LEU A 627 1.32 12.29 -40.57
CA LEU A 627 -0.14 12.18 -40.68
C LEU A 627 -0.63 10.74 -40.91
N PRO A 628 -0.14 9.95 -41.87
CA PRO A 628 -0.60 8.59 -42.10
C PRO A 628 -0.26 7.66 -40.93
N MET A 629 0.83 7.91 -40.21
CA MET A 629 1.26 7.12 -39.06
C MET A 629 0.32 7.35 -37.89
N GLN A 630 0.06 8.59 -37.50
CA GLN A 630 -0.90 8.91 -36.43
C GLN A 630 -2.32 8.48 -36.78
N ARG A 631 -2.73 8.65 -38.03
CA ARG A 631 -4.04 8.15 -38.47
C ARG A 631 -4.20 6.66 -38.22
N GLY A 632 -3.19 5.86 -38.57
CA GLY A 632 -3.18 4.41 -38.31
C GLY A 632 -3.31 4.07 -36.80
N ASP A 633 -2.61 4.82 -35.95
CA ASP A 633 -2.72 4.63 -34.50
C ASP A 633 -4.13 4.94 -33.98
N PHE A 634 -4.70 6.05 -34.43
CA PHE A 634 -6.05 6.43 -34.02
C PHE A 634 -7.11 5.46 -34.54
N GLU A 635 -6.95 4.91 -35.75
CA GLU A 635 -7.83 3.85 -36.26
C GLU A 635 -7.84 2.64 -35.33
N GLY A 636 -6.67 2.16 -34.91
CA GLY A 636 -6.54 1.04 -33.99
C GLY A 636 -7.12 1.32 -32.60
N ILE A 637 -6.96 2.54 -32.10
CA ILE A 637 -7.52 2.96 -30.80
C ILE A 637 -9.05 3.06 -30.88
N PHE A 638 -9.61 3.65 -31.94
CA PHE A 638 -11.05 3.73 -32.14
C PHE A 638 -11.70 2.36 -32.28
N GLU A 639 -11.05 1.42 -33.00
CA GLU A 639 -11.52 0.04 -33.08
C GLU A 639 -11.59 -0.64 -31.71
N ALA A 640 -10.55 -0.46 -30.88
CA ALA A 640 -10.51 -1.02 -29.52
C ALA A 640 -11.62 -0.44 -28.61
N MET A 641 -12.08 0.77 -28.91
CA MET A 641 -13.07 1.51 -28.12
C MET A 641 -14.41 1.64 -28.82
N ASP A 642 -14.79 0.68 -29.65
CA ASP A 642 -16.08 0.64 -30.35
C ASP A 642 -17.24 0.91 -29.38
N GLY A 643 -18.04 1.94 -29.63
CA GLY A 643 -19.15 2.39 -28.79
C GLY A 643 -18.78 3.31 -27.63
N TYR A 644 -17.50 3.59 -27.41
CA TYR A 644 -17.03 4.39 -26.29
C TYR A 644 -16.32 5.68 -26.73
N GLY A 645 -16.37 6.70 -25.88
CA GLY A 645 -15.66 7.97 -26.10
C GLY A 645 -14.15 7.81 -26.04
N VAL A 646 -13.45 8.50 -26.93
CA VAL A 646 -11.99 8.53 -26.98
C VAL A 646 -11.53 9.98 -26.93
N THR A 647 -10.94 10.39 -25.82
CA THR A 647 -10.35 11.72 -25.63
C THR A 647 -8.90 11.70 -26.06
N ILE A 648 -8.60 12.45 -27.12
CA ILE A 648 -7.25 12.57 -27.68
C ILE A 648 -6.72 13.95 -27.36
N ARG A 649 -5.63 14.03 -26.62
CA ARG A 649 -4.93 15.26 -26.29
C ARG A 649 -3.99 15.65 -27.42
N LEU A 650 -4.11 16.87 -27.91
CA LEU A 650 -3.17 17.44 -28.86
C LEU A 650 -1.77 17.54 -28.25
N LEU A 651 -0.75 17.75 -29.08
CA LEU A 651 0.65 17.82 -28.65
C LEU A 651 0.82 18.76 -27.44
N ASP A 652 1.38 18.22 -26.37
CA ASP A 652 1.54 18.93 -25.10
C ASP A 652 2.98 19.32 -24.75
N PRO A 653 3.99 18.45 -24.82
CA PRO A 653 5.33 18.79 -24.38
C PRO A 653 6.03 19.81 -25.28
N PRO A 654 7.01 20.56 -24.74
CA PRO A 654 7.82 21.49 -25.54
C PRO A 654 8.68 20.73 -26.55
N LEU A 655 9.04 21.41 -27.67
CA LEU A 655 9.75 20.77 -28.77
C LEU A 655 11.14 20.25 -28.41
N HIS A 656 11.78 20.82 -27.39
CA HIS A 656 13.10 20.37 -26.95
C HIS A 656 13.13 18.93 -26.43
N GLU A 657 12.00 18.38 -25.99
CA GLU A 657 11.92 16.97 -25.54
C GLU A 657 12.14 15.97 -26.68
N PHE A 658 11.91 16.36 -27.93
CA PHE A 658 12.07 15.50 -29.10
C PHE A 658 13.47 15.53 -29.73
N VAL A 659 14.35 16.38 -29.23
CA VAL A 659 15.70 16.53 -29.78
C VAL A 659 16.75 16.01 -28.80
N PRO A 660 17.87 15.44 -29.33
CA PRO A 660 18.92 14.92 -28.45
C PRO A 660 19.72 16.05 -27.79
N HIS A 661 20.07 15.87 -26.50
CA HIS A 661 20.85 16.84 -25.73
C HIS A 661 22.35 16.50 -25.65
N GLN A 662 22.74 15.27 -26.00
CA GLN A 662 24.13 14.83 -25.97
C GLN A 662 24.78 15.05 -27.33
N THR A 663 26.01 15.58 -27.33
CA THR A 663 26.75 15.90 -28.57
C THR A 663 26.90 14.70 -29.51
N ALA A 664 27.10 13.50 -28.99
CA ALA A 664 27.22 12.30 -29.77
C ALA A 664 25.93 11.99 -30.58
N THR A 665 24.78 12.10 -29.91
CA THR A 665 23.47 11.87 -30.57
C THR A 665 23.04 13.04 -31.43
N GLN A 666 23.45 14.27 -31.12
CA GLN A 666 23.27 15.42 -32.00
C GLN A 666 24.04 15.28 -33.31
N LYS A 667 25.24 14.67 -33.26
CA LYS A 667 26.03 14.37 -34.47
C LYS A 667 25.35 13.38 -35.38
N VAL A 668 24.77 12.31 -34.80
CA VAL A 668 23.99 11.34 -35.58
C VAL A 668 22.77 12.00 -36.21
N MET A 669 22.06 12.85 -35.46
CA MET A 669 20.93 13.62 -35.98
C MET A 669 21.34 14.55 -37.11
N ALA A 670 22.48 15.23 -37.01
CA ALA A 670 23.01 16.10 -38.04
C ALA A 670 23.30 15.32 -39.36
N GLU A 671 23.94 14.16 -39.23
CA GLU A 671 24.22 13.25 -40.38
C GLU A 671 22.92 12.77 -41.02
N GLU A 672 21.93 12.34 -40.26
CA GLU A 672 20.62 11.89 -40.73
C GLU A 672 19.81 12.97 -41.44
N MET A 673 19.94 14.21 -40.98
CA MET A 673 19.19 15.38 -41.49
C MET A 673 19.94 16.15 -42.59
N GLY A 674 21.17 15.77 -42.89
CA GLY A 674 22.01 16.48 -43.88
C GLY A 674 22.40 17.90 -43.42
N LEU A 675 22.54 18.12 -42.13
CA LEU A 675 22.91 19.37 -41.51
C LEU A 675 24.30 19.28 -40.83
N THR A 676 24.88 20.42 -40.53
CA THR A 676 26.10 20.47 -39.70
C THR A 676 25.76 20.27 -38.20
N LEU A 677 26.73 19.77 -37.44
CA LEU A 677 26.58 19.66 -35.99
C LEU A 677 26.31 21.00 -35.34
N GLU A 678 26.95 22.07 -35.84
CA GLU A 678 26.76 23.42 -35.33
C GLU A 678 25.32 23.92 -35.57
N GLU A 679 24.72 23.63 -36.72
CA GLU A 679 23.32 23.99 -36.99
C GLU A 679 22.35 23.27 -36.08
N VAL A 680 22.53 21.98 -35.89
CA VAL A 680 21.70 21.17 -34.96
C VAL A 680 21.85 21.67 -33.52
N LYS A 681 23.10 21.89 -33.11
CA LYS A 681 23.38 22.39 -31.77
C LYS A 681 22.76 23.76 -31.50
N ALA A 682 22.94 24.71 -32.44
CA ALA A 682 22.35 26.04 -32.33
C ALA A 682 20.81 25.99 -32.24
N LYS A 683 20.17 25.09 -32.98
CA LYS A 683 18.73 24.91 -32.93
C LYS A 683 18.29 24.31 -31.59
N VAL A 684 18.95 23.26 -31.11
CA VAL A 684 18.68 22.65 -29.80
C VAL A 684 18.85 23.67 -28.67
N ASP A 685 19.96 24.41 -28.68
CA ASP A 685 20.23 25.45 -27.69
C ASP A 685 19.16 26.57 -27.72
N SER A 686 18.62 26.88 -28.91
CA SER A 686 17.53 27.89 -29.04
C SER A 686 16.18 27.42 -28.47
N LEU A 687 15.99 26.11 -28.27
CA LEU A 687 14.78 25.52 -27.71
C LEU A 687 14.87 25.33 -26.20
N GLU A 688 16.06 25.50 -25.61
CA GLU A 688 16.28 25.33 -24.19
C GLU A 688 15.54 26.42 -23.40
N GLU A 689 14.75 26.02 -22.46
CA GLU A 689 13.99 26.88 -21.56
C GLU A 689 14.38 26.63 -20.11
N PHE A 690 14.45 27.69 -19.29
CA PHE A 690 14.74 27.57 -17.86
C PHE A 690 13.65 26.79 -17.10
N ASN A 691 12.40 26.97 -17.51
CA ASN A 691 11.23 26.29 -16.96
C ASN A 691 10.35 25.72 -18.08
N PRO A 692 10.74 24.60 -18.67
CA PRO A 692 10.01 24.04 -19.82
C PRO A 692 8.54 23.77 -19.55
N MET A 693 8.21 23.37 -18.32
CA MET A 693 6.83 23.09 -17.91
C MET A 693 5.92 24.32 -17.90
N LEU A 694 6.50 25.52 -17.76
CA LEU A 694 5.80 26.81 -17.79
C LEU A 694 6.02 27.58 -19.10
N GLY A 695 6.71 26.98 -20.07
CA GLY A 695 7.17 27.59 -21.28
C GLY A 695 6.31 27.37 -22.52
N HIS A 696 6.98 27.23 -23.64
CA HIS A 696 6.36 27.08 -24.97
C HIS A 696 5.94 25.65 -25.25
N ARG A 697 4.79 25.28 -24.70
CA ARG A 697 4.18 23.94 -24.84
C ARG A 697 2.67 24.01 -24.93
N GLY A 698 2.02 22.89 -25.20
CA GLY A 698 0.58 22.74 -25.21
C GLY A 698 -0.11 23.64 -26.23
N CYS A 699 -1.18 24.30 -25.87
CA CYS A 699 -1.91 25.22 -26.74
C CYS A 699 -1.05 26.41 -27.20
N ARG A 700 -0.06 26.83 -26.43
CA ARG A 700 0.86 27.91 -26.81
C ARG A 700 1.64 27.53 -28.05
N LEU A 701 2.09 26.28 -28.13
CA LEU A 701 2.76 25.72 -29.31
C LEU A 701 1.80 25.61 -30.50
N GLY A 702 0.56 25.11 -30.28
CA GLY A 702 -0.45 25.04 -31.33
C GLY A 702 -0.94 26.39 -31.85
N ILE A 703 -0.85 27.43 -31.04
CA ILE A 703 -1.16 28.82 -31.46
C ILE A 703 -0.04 29.38 -32.33
N THR A 704 1.22 29.17 -31.96
CA THR A 704 2.36 29.68 -32.73
C THR A 704 2.65 28.85 -33.99
N TYR A 705 2.34 27.56 -33.96
CA TYR A 705 2.49 26.64 -35.10
C TYR A 705 1.16 25.89 -35.38
N PRO A 706 0.14 26.59 -35.92
CA PRO A 706 -1.20 26.02 -36.09
C PRO A 706 -1.22 24.79 -37.04
N GLU A 707 -0.23 24.66 -37.91
CA GLU A 707 -0.07 23.49 -38.79
C GLU A 707 0.07 22.16 -38.01
N ILE A 708 0.59 22.18 -36.78
CA ILE A 708 0.64 20.99 -35.91
C ILE A 708 -0.79 20.58 -35.51
N THR A 709 -1.58 21.54 -35.05
CA THR A 709 -2.99 21.30 -34.70
C THR A 709 -3.83 20.85 -35.89
N GLU A 710 -3.60 21.45 -37.08
CA GLU A 710 -4.24 21.03 -38.33
C GLU A 710 -3.91 19.57 -38.66
N MET A 711 -2.66 19.19 -38.61
CA MET A 711 -2.22 17.81 -38.92
C MET A 711 -2.86 16.82 -37.98
N GLN A 712 -2.78 17.06 -36.67
CA GLN A 712 -3.35 16.15 -35.68
C GLN A 712 -4.87 16.02 -35.81
N THR A 713 -5.56 17.13 -36.01
CA THR A 713 -7.01 17.14 -36.22
C THR A 713 -7.39 16.34 -37.48
N ARG A 714 -6.66 16.54 -38.56
CA ARG A 714 -6.84 15.79 -39.83
C ARG A 714 -6.67 14.28 -39.59
N ALA A 715 -5.61 13.89 -38.91
CA ALA A 715 -5.35 12.49 -38.59
C ALA A 715 -6.46 11.85 -37.75
N ILE A 716 -6.97 12.56 -36.75
CA ILE A 716 -8.07 12.10 -35.88
C ILE A 716 -9.37 11.95 -36.69
N ILE A 717 -9.73 12.95 -37.45
CA ILE A 717 -11.01 12.95 -38.19
C ILE A 717 -10.95 11.93 -39.36
N GLU A 718 -9.84 11.84 -40.07
CA GLU A 718 -9.69 10.84 -41.16
C GLU A 718 -9.74 9.42 -40.59
N ALA A 719 -9.10 9.16 -39.44
CA ALA A 719 -9.19 7.88 -38.72
C ALA A 719 -10.60 7.54 -38.30
N ALA A 720 -11.32 8.52 -37.72
CA ALA A 720 -12.72 8.35 -37.30
C ALA A 720 -13.64 8.02 -38.50
N LEU A 721 -13.49 8.71 -39.61
CA LEU A 721 -14.25 8.42 -40.83
C LEU A 721 -13.93 7.04 -41.40
N ALA A 722 -12.66 6.64 -41.40
CA ALA A 722 -12.21 5.33 -41.88
C ALA A 722 -12.83 4.20 -41.05
N VAL A 723 -12.77 4.27 -39.75
CA VAL A 723 -13.35 3.21 -38.88
C VAL A 723 -14.87 3.23 -38.89
N LYS A 724 -15.52 4.39 -38.97
CA LYS A 724 -16.97 4.49 -39.16
C LYS A 724 -17.44 3.80 -40.41
N SER A 725 -16.70 3.91 -41.52
CA SER A 725 -17.00 3.23 -42.80
C SER A 725 -16.94 1.70 -42.68
N ARG A 726 -16.25 1.18 -41.67
CA ARG A 726 -16.15 -0.26 -41.35
C ARG A 726 -17.18 -0.71 -40.31
N GLY A 727 -18.12 0.15 -39.94
CA GLY A 727 -19.18 -0.17 -38.98
C GLY A 727 -18.86 0.03 -37.51
N ILE A 728 -17.73 0.67 -37.18
CA ILE A 728 -17.35 1.00 -35.83
C ILE A 728 -18.14 2.22 -35.32
N ASP A 729 -18.69 2.14 -34.14
CA ASP A 729 -19.35 3.26 -33.47
C ASP A 729 -18.31 4.14 -32.78
N VAL A 730 -17.90 5.21 -33.46
CA VAL A 730 -16.75 6.05 -33.07
C VAL A 730 -17.20 7.38 -32.46
N HIS A 731 -16.60 7.75 -31.33
CA HIS A 731 -16.88 8.97 -30.59
C HIS A 731 -15.60 9.75 -30.27
N PRO A 732 -15.06 10.52 -31.23
CA PRO A 732 -13.85 11.29 -31.04
C PRO A 732 -14.09 12.51 -30.15
N GLU A 733 -13.18 12.73 -29.20
CA GLU A 733 -13.16 13.89 -28.33
C GLU A 733 -11.74 14.49 -28.39
N ILE A 734 -11.62 15.72 -28.92
CA ILE A 734 -10.34 16.39 -29.12
C ILE A 734 -10.10 17.34 -27.95
N MET A 735 -8.99 17.16 -27.25
CA MET A 735 -8.65 17.88 -26.03
C MET A 735 -7.46 18.82 -26.24
N ILE A 736 -7.67 20.09 -25.96
CA ILE A 736 -6.66 21.15 -26.06
C ILE A 736 -5.95 21.24 -24.71
N PRO A 737 -4.63 21.01 -24.63
CA PRO A 737 -3.87 21.06 -23.39
C PRO A 737 -3.49 22.49 -22.99
N LEU A 738 -3.24 22.71 -21.69
CA LEU A 738 -2.60 23.89 -21.09
C LEU A 738 -3.35 25.22 -21.31
N VAL A 739 -4.65 25.17 -21.52
CA VAL A 739 -5.49 26.35 -21.71
C VAL A 739 -5.56 27.15 -20.39
N GLY A 740 -5.28 28.44 -20.45
CA GLY A 740 -5.39 29.39 -19.34
C GLY A 740 -6.40 30.52 -19.60
N SER A 741 -6.89 30.67 -20.83
CA SER A 741 -7.83 31.75 -21.20
C SER A 741 -8.83 31.33 -22.29
N LEU A 742 -9.97 32.03 -22.33
CA LEU A 742 -11.00 31.83 -23.36
C LEU A 742 -10.42 31.98 -24.79
N LYS A 743 -9.57 32.96 -25.01
CA LYS A 743 -9.00 33.21 -26.35
C LYS A 743 -8.06 32.12 -26.83
N GLU A 744 -7.35 31.47 -25.92
CA GLU A 744 -6.51 30.31 -26.26
C GLU A 744 -7.34 29.13 -26.77
N ILE A 745 -8.37 28.76 -26.03
CA ILE A 745 -9.24 27.67 -26.47
C ILE A 745 -10.01 28.04 -27.73
N GLN A 746 -10.49 29.28 -27.85
CA GLN A 746 -11.21 29.74 -29.05
C GLN A 746 -10.33 29.64 -30.29
N ASN A 747 -9.07 30.09 -30.21
CA ASN A 747 -8.12 30.02 -31.32
C ASN A 747 -7.92 28.57 -31.80
N GLN A 748 -7.67 27.67 -30.87
CA GLN A 748 -7.40 26.27 -31.19
C GLN A 748 -8.67 25.53 -31.65
N ALA A 749 -9.82 25.82 -31.04
CA ALA A 749 -11.10 25.26 -31.46
C ALA A 749 -11.45 25.69 -32.90
N ASP A 750 -11.17 26.93 -33.26
CA ASP A 750 -11.38 27.41 -34.63
C ASP A 750 -10.52 26.65 -35.63
N VAL A 751 -9.24 26.43 -35.35
CA VAL A 751 -8.34 25.62 -36.19
C VAL A 751 -8.87 24.19 -36.35
N ILE A 752 -9.30 23.57 -35.24
CA ILE A 752 -9.85 22.22 -35.25
C ILE A 752 -11.13 22.14 -36.10
N ASN A 753 -12.08 23.05 -35.90
CA ASN A 753 -13.36 23.02 -36.57
C ASN A 753 -13.23 23.32 -38.08
N ILE A 754 -12.36 24.25 -38.44
CA ILE A 754 -12.06 24.56 -39.87
C ILE A 754 -11.41 23.34 -40.54
N THR A 755 -10.46 22.70 -39.89
CA THR A 755 -9.78 21.51 -40.43
C THR A 755 -10.74 20.34 -40.57
N ALA A 756 -11.57 20.08 -39.54
CA ALA A 756 -12.57 19.02 -39.58
C ALA A 756 -13.57 19.23 -40.73
N ALA A 757 -14.05 20.45 -40.94
CA ALA A 757 -14.95 20.78 -42.02
C ALA A 757 -14.34 20.53 -43.41
N LYS A 758 -13.08 20.89 -43.58
CA LYS A 758 -12.32 20.56 -44.83
C LYS A 758 -12.23 19.07 -45.09
N VAL A 759 -11.93 18.30 -44.04
CA VAL A 759 -11.83 16.83 -44.17
C VAL A 759 -13.18 16.23 -44.53
N PHE A 760 -14.26 16.69 -43.93
CA PHE A 760 -15.61 16.23 -44.22
C PHE A 760 -16.00 16.53 -45.69
N GLU A 761 -15.66 17.70 -46.17
CA GLU A 761 -15.90 18.06 -47.57
C GLU A 761 -15.06 17.18 -48.52
N GLU A 762 -13.78 17.04 -48.27
CA GLU A 762 -12.86 16.20 -49.06
C GLU A 762 -13.29 14.72 -49.11
N LYS A 763 -13.80 14.17 -48.02
CA LYS A 763 -14.16 12.76 -47.89
C LYS A 763 -15.63 12.48 -48.23
N GLY A 764 -16.48 13.51 -48.36
CA GLY A 764 -17.91 13.35 -48.56
C GLY A 764 -18.63 12.62 -47.42
N ALA A 765 -18.10 12.67 -46.22
CA ALA A 765 -18.64 12.02 -45.04
C ALA A 765 -18.39 12.87 -43.82
N SER A 766 -19.16 12.65 -42.74
CA SER A 766 -18.99 13.36 -41.47
C SER A 766 -19.11 12.42 -40.26
N VAL A 767 -18.58 12.85 -39.15
CA VAL A 767 -18.71 12.19 -37.86
C VAL A 767 -18.91 13.27 -36.78
N PRO A 768 -19.81 13.05 -35.81
CA PRO A 768 -19.91 13.92 -34.64
C PRO A 768 -18.61 13.84 -33.84
N TYR A 769 -18.11 14.97 -33.37
CA TYR A 769 -16.94 15.05 -32.51
C TYR A 769 -17.13 16.16 -31.47
N LYS A 770 -16.35 16.11 -30.40
CA LYS A 770 -16.32 17.13 -29.35
C LYS A 770 -14.97 17.79 -29.28
N VAL A 771 -14.97 19.06 -28.93
CA VAL A 771 -13.75 19.83 -28.67
C VAL A 771 -13.82 20.35 -27.24
N GLY A 772 -12.90 19.93 -26.40
CA GLY A 772 -12.82 20.35 -25.01
C GLY A 772 -11.40 20.72 -24.61
N THR A 773 -11.20 20.87 -23.32
CA THR A 773 -9.92 21.28 -22.78
C THR A 773 -9.54 20.51 -21.54
N MET A 774 -8.24 20.38 -21.32
CA MET A 774 -7.69 20.00 -20.04
C MET A 774 -7.69 21.22 -19.12
N ILE A 775 -8.26 21.08 -17.94
CA ILE A 775 -8.17 22.06 -16.86
C ILE A 775 -6.98 21.66 -15.98
N GLU A 776 -5.88 22.32 -16.15
CA GLU A 776 -4.61 21.99 -15.49
C GLU A 776 -3.82 23.24 -15.07
N VAL A 777 -4.22 24.41 -15.54
CA VAL A 777 -3.72 25.70 -15.11
C VAL A 777 -4.69 26.28 -14.08
N PRO A 778 -4.24 26.72 -12.91
CA PRO A 778 -5.13 27.31 -11.89
C PRO A 778 -6.04 28.41 -12.42
N ARG A 779 -5.52 29.27 -13.30
CA ARG A 779 -6.32 30.32 -13.94
C ARG A 779 -7.50 29.75 -14.72
N ALA A 780 -7.35 28.61 -15.38
CA ALA A 780 -8.44 27.97 -16.12
C ALA A 780 -9.58 27.51 -15.19
N ALA A 781 -9.25 26.99 -14.01
CA ALA A 781 -10.25 26.63 -12.99
C ALA A 781 -10.99 27.86 -12.48
N LEU A 782 -10.30 28.96 -12.25
CA LEU A 782 -10.86 30.24 -11.78
C LEU A 782 -11.77 30.90 -12.83
N THR A 783 -11.51 30.72 -14.11
CA THR A 783 -12.27 31.29 -15.24
C THR A 783 -13.03 30.22 -16.04
N ALA A 784 -13.36 29.11 -15.42
CA ALA A 784 -13.98 27.97 -16.08
C ALA A 784 -15.35 28.29 -16.70
N ASN A 785 -16.07 29.26 -16.13
CA ASN A 785 -17.32 29.74 -16.70
C ASN A 785 -17.16 30.37 -18.09
N GLU A 786 -16.04 31.09 -18.33
CA GLU A 786 -15.75 31.67 -19.65
C GLU A 786 -15.31 30.57 -20.62
N ILE A 787 -14.42 29.70 -20.21
CA ILE A 787 -13.89 28.60 -21.03
C ILE A 787 -15.00 27.63 -21.45
N ALA A 788 -15.96 27.37 -20.58
CA ALA A 788 -17.12 26.52 -20.87
C ALA A 788 -18.03 27.05 -22.00
N THR A 789 -17.94 28.31 -22.34
CA THR A 789 -18.68 28.86 -23.48
C THR A 789 -18.24 28.24 -24.81
N VAL A 790 -16.99 27.77 -24.89
CA VAL A 790 -16.39 27.16 -26.08
C VAL A 790 -16.21 25.64 -25.90
N ALA A 791 -15.78 25.19 -24.72
CA ALA A 791 -15.49 23.80 -24.47
C ALA A 791 -16.77 22.94 -24.41
N ASP A 792 -16.73 21.78 -25.07
CA ASP A 792 -17.77 20.75 -24.97
C ASP A 792 -17.58 19.84 -23.74
N PHE A 793 -16.38 19.78 -23.22
CA PHE A 793 -16.03 19.02 -22.01
C PHE A 793 -14.80 19.58 -21.31
N PHE A 794 -14.68 19.25 -20.01
CA PHE A 794 -13.48 19.47 -19.21
C PHE A 794 -12.88 18.14 -18.78
N SER A 795 -11.57 18.06 -18.80
CA SER A 795 -10.80 16.99 -18.15
C SER A 795 -9.73 17.61 -17.25
N PHE A 796 -9.76 17.33 -15.96
CA PHE A 796 -8.78 17.86 -15.03
C PHE A 796 -7.45 17.12 -15.18
N GLY A 797 -6.40 17.83 -15.58
CA GLY A 797 -5.00 17.36 -15.60
C GLY A 797 -4.37 17.64 -14.24
N THR A 798 -4.65 16.78 -13.27
CA THR A 798 -4.31 17.04 -11.88
C THR A 798 -2.82 17.00 -11.56
N ASN A 799 -2.00 16.41 -12.43
CA ASN A 799 -0.54 16.45 -12.26
C ASN A 799 -0.03 17.90 -12.38
N ASP A 800 -0.32 18.57 -13.50
CA ASP A 800 0.07 19.97 -13.72
C ASP A 800 -0.67 20.93 -12.77
N LEU A 801 -1.95 20.67 -12.50
CA LEU A 801 -2.72 21.50 -11.57
C LEU A 801 -2.13 21.44 -10.16
N THR A 802 -1.71 20.27 -9.69
CA THR A 802 -1.03 20.08 -8.41
C THR A 802 0.32 20.80 -8.42
N GLN A 803 1.12 20.62 -9.47
CA GLN A 803 2.41 21.25 -9.62
C GLN A 803 2.33 22.77 -9.51
N MET A 804 1.39 23.39 -10.22
CA MET A 804 1.23 24.84 -10.23
C MET A 804 0.59 25.38 -8.94
N THR A 805 -0.28 24.61 -8.30
CA THR A 805 -0.93 25.02 -7.05
C THR A 805 0.03 24.98 -5.87
N PHE A 806 0.84 23.94 -5.76
CA PHE A 806 1.87 23.83 -4.73
C PHE A 806 3.13 24.64 -5.05
N GLY A 807 3.39 24.98 -6.32
CA GLY A 807 4.66 25.52 -6.76
C GLY A 807 5.81 24.49 -6.68
N PHE A 808 5.49 23.21 -6.79
CA PHE A 808 6.46 22.10 -6.78
C PHE A 808 6.75 21.64 -8.20
N SER A 809 8.04 21.45 -8.52
CA SER A 809 8.39 20.66 -9.70
C SER A 809 8.15 19.18 -9.41
N ARG A 810 7.37 18.52 -10.24
CA ARG A 810 7.06 17.08 -10.10
C ARG A 810 8.33 16.22 -10.08
N ASP A 811 9.32 16.60 -10.91
CA ASP A 811 10.56 15.86 -11.06
C ASP A 811 11.56 16.13 -9.92
N ASP A 812 11.52 17.32 -9.34
CA ASP A 812 12.43 17.70 -8.25
C ASP A 812 11.87 17.49 -6.85
N ALA A 813 10.55 17.50 -6.69
CA ALA A 813 9.87 17.39 -5.40
C ALA A 813 10.22 16.12 -4.59
N PRO A 814 10.45 14.93 -5.18
CA PRO A 814 10.83 13.75 -4.42
C PRO A 814 12.02 13.93 -3.49
N LYS A 815 12.93 14.86 -3.81
CA LYS A 815 14.12 15.17 -3.00
C LYS A 815 13.77 15.67 -1.60
N PHE A 816 12.68 16.43 -1.45
CA PHE A 816 12.24 16.99 -0.16
C PHE A 816 10.91 16.43 0.35
N LEU A 817 10.05 15.86 -0.51
CA LEU A 817 8.75 15.33 -0.10
C LEU A 817 8.88 14.16 0.90
N LYS A 818 9.94 13.36 0.77
CA LYS A 818 10.23 12.31 1.75
C LYS A 818 10.41 12.92 3.15
N PHE A 819 11.22 13.96 3.27
CA PHE A 819 11.42 14.68 4.53
C PHE A 819 10.11 15.29 5.05
N TYR A 820 9.31 15.90 4.18
CA TYR A 820 8.01 16.47 4.53
C TYR A 820 7.04 15.44 5.11
N LYS A 821 6.99 14.25 4.53
CA LYS A 821 6.18 13.14 5.05
C LYS A 821 6.67 12.64 6.41
N GLU A 822 7.98 12.41 6.53
CA GLU A 822 8.60 11.96 7.78
C GLU A 822 8.37 12.93 8.95
N HIS A 823 8.35 14.23 8.67
CA HIS A 823 8.13 15.28 9.67
C HIS A 823 6.67 15.75 9.79
N GLY A 824 5.76 15.11 9.08
CA GLY A 824 4.32 15.41 9.15
C GLY A 824 3.93 16.79 8.62
N ILE A 825 4.75 17.41 7.76
CA ILE A 825 4.43 18.67 7.08
C ILE A 825 3.33 18.43 6.04
N ILE A 826 3.39 17.29 5.37
CA ILE A 826 2.33 16.79 4.50
C ILE A 826 1.99 15.35 4.91
N LYS A 827 0.73 14.95 4.72
CA LYS A 827 0.26 13.59 5.05
C LYS A 827 0.64 12.57 3.98
N THR A 828 0.47 12.95 2.72
CA THR A 828 0.68 12.11 1.54
C THR A 828 1.41 12.89 0.46
N ASP A 829 1.99 12.17 -0.51
CA ASP A 829 2.53 12.81 -1.70
C ASP A 829 1.36 13.39 -2.53
N PRO A 830 1.32 14.71 -2.78
CA PRO A 830 0.21 15.33 -3.51
C PRO A 830 0.16 14.93 -4.99
N PHE A 831 1.21 14.31 -5.53
CA PHE A 831 1.21 13.77 -6.89
C PHE A 831 0.66 12.34 -6.96
N GLU A 832 0.60 11.62 -5.84
CA GLU A 832 0.01 10.29 -5.73
C GLU A 832 -1.46 10.35 -5.29
N VAL A 833 -1.73 11.16 -4.25
CA VAL A 833 -3.07 11.33 -3.66
C VAL A 833 -3.50 12.79 -3.81
N LEU A 834 -4.67 13.00 -4.39
CA LEU A 834 -5.18 14.35 -4.64
C LEU A 834 -5.26 15.15 -3.32
N ASP A 835 -4.61 16.31 -3.31
CA ASP A 835 -4.79 17.31 -2.26
C ASP A 835 -6.19 17.90 -2.33
N GLN A 836 -7.10 17.40 -1.49
CA GLN A 836 -8.50 17.83 -1.49
C GLN A 836 -8.70 19.21 -0.86
N GLU A 837 -7.76 19.66 -0.02
CA GLU A 837 -7.83 20.94 0.69
C GLU A 837 -7.48 22.14 -0.22
N GLY A 838 -6.43 22.04 -1.01
CA GLY A 838 -5.96 23.09 -1.91
C GLY A 838 -6.38 22.84 -3.36
N VAL A 839 -5.77 21.84 -3.99
CA VAL A 839 -6.06 21.50 -5.40
C VAL A 839 -7.53 21.12 -5.59
N GLY A 840 -8.11 20.40 -4.63
CA GLY A 840 -9.51 20.01 -4.65
C GLY A 840 -10.49 21.21 -4.69
N GLN A 841 -10.13 22.33 -4.10
CA GLN A 841 -10.94 23.56 -4.22
C GLN A 841 -10.97 24.08 -5.66
N LEU A 842 -9.84 24.07 -6.35
CA LEU A 842 -9.76 24.47 -7.77
C LEU A 842 -10.55 23.50 -8.66
N VAL A 843 -10.45 22.21 -8.39
CA VAL A 843 -11.24 21.19 -9.11
C VAL A 843 -12.73 21.46 -8.92
N ARG A 844 -13.18 21.69 -7.70
CA ARG A 844 -14.58 22.02 -7.38
C ARG A 844 -15.05 23.29 -8.09
N MET A 845 -14.26 24.37 -8.02
CA MET A 845 -14.56 25.63 -8.72
C MET A 845 -14.69 25.41 -10.22
N GLY A 846 -13.80 24.64 -10.81
CA GLY A 846 -13.85 24.33 -12.25
C GLY A 846 -15.12 23.60 -12.64
N VAL A 847 -15.54 22.60 -11.85
CA VAL A 847 -16.79 21.87 -12.07
C VAL A 847 -18.00 22.79 -11.93
N GLU A 848 -18.11 23.52 -10.82
CA GLU A 848 -19.25 24.37 -10.50
C GLU A 848 -19.40 25.52 -11.50
N LYS A 849 -18.33 26.24 -11.79
CA LYS A 849 -18.33 27.36 -12.74
C LYS A 849 -18.58 26.89 -14.18
N GLY A 850 -17.98 25.78 -14.58
CA GLY A 850 -18.19 25.20 -15.89
C GLY A 850 -19.68 24.83 -16.13
N ARG A 851 -20.26 24.14 -15.14
CA ARG A 851 -21.67 23.73 -15.17
C ARG A 851 -22.67 24.88 -14.95
N ALA A 852 -22.26 25.97 -14.30
CA ALA A 852 -23.06 27.18 -14.22
C ALA A 852 -23.29 27.80 -15.61
N THR A 853 -22.32 27.73 -16.49
CA THR A 853 -22.41 28.20 -17.89
C THR A 853 -23.07 27.15 -18.79
N LYS A 854 -22.68 25.88 -18.64
CA LYS A 854 -23.18 24.77 -19.46
C LYS A 854 -23.56 23.61 -18.51
N PRO A 855 -24.84 23.52 -18.09
CA PRO A 855 -25.32 22.54 -17.11
C PRO A 855 -24.99 21.06 -17.47
N GLU A 856 -24.96 20.77 -18.77
CA GLU A 856 -24.66 19.42 -19.29
C GLU A 856 -23.18 19.19 -19.61
N LEU A 857 -22.30 20.09 -19.15
CA LEU A 857 -20.88 19.97 -19.40
C LEU A 857 -20.36 18.65 -18.85
N LYS A 858 -19.76 17.87 -19.73
CA LYS A 858 -19.09 16.63 -19.37
C LYS A 858 -17.77 16.95 -18.68
N VAL A 859 -17.58 16.39 -17.49
CA VAL A 859 -16.38 16.63 -16.67
C VAL A 859 -15.78 15.32 -16.24
N GLY A 860 -14.46 15.21 -16.37
CA GLY A 860 -13.70 14.06 -15.90
C GLY A 860 -12.33 14.46 -15.38
N ILE A 861 -11.56 13.47 -14.97
CA ILE A 861 -10.19 13.60 -14.50
C ILE A 861 -9.30 12.58 -15.22
N CYS A 862 -8.08 12.96 -15.56
CA CYS A 862 -7.13 12.09 -16.27
C CYS A 862 -5.71 12.09 -15.70
N GLY A 863 -5.44 12.79 -14.62
CA GLY A 863 -4.16 12.73 -13.91
C GLY A 863 -3.95 11.39 -13.20
N GLU A 864 -2.79 11.19 -12.59
CA GLU A 864 -2.47 9.96 -11.82
C GLU A 864 -3.50 9.67 -10.72
N HIS A 865 -4.13 10.70 -10.20
CA HIS A 865 -5.17 10.61 -9.18
C HIS A 865 -6.43 9.87 -9.64
N GLY A 866 -6.66 9.73 -10.94
CA GLY A 866 -7.83 9.04 -11.49
C GLY A 866 -7.89 7.54 -11.19
N GLY A 867 -6.81 6.94 -10.72
CA GLY A 867 -6.71 5.54 -10.28
C GLY A 867 -6.49 5.38 -8.77
N GLU A 868 -6.41 6.47 -8.00
CA GLU A 868 -6.21 6.43 -6.56
C GLU A 868 -7.56 6.46 -5.84
N PRO A 869 -7.84 5.50 -4.92
CA PRO A 869 -9.18 5.29 -4.35
C PRO A 869 -9.83 6.52 -3.71
N SER A 870 -9.12 7.26 -2.87
CA SER A 870 -9.68 8.43 -2.17
C SER A 870 -9.96 9.59 -3.15
N SER A 871 -9.10 9.74 -4.14
CA SER A 871 -9.25 10.73 -5.22
C SER A 871 -10.43 10.39 -6.13
N VAL A 872 -10.61 9.11 -6.46
CA VAL A 872 -11.79 8.63 -7.22
C VAL A 872 -13.09 8.92 -6.47
N LYS A 873 -13.12 8.63 -5.16
CA LYS A 873 -14.28 8.93 -4.33
C LYS A 873 -14.58 10.44 -4.26
N PHE A 874 -13.57 11.27 -4.16
CA PHE A 874 -13.71 12.73 -4.21
C PHE A 874 -14.33 13.19 -5.52
N CYS A 875 -13.83 12.70 -6.66
CA CYS A 875 -14.37 13.02 -7.99
C CYS A 875 -15.83 12.55 -8.16
N ALA A 876 -16.15 11.35 -7.68
CA ALA A 876 -17.51 10.82 -7.71
C ALA A 876 -18.48 11.69 -6.90
N LYS A 877 -18.10 12.13 -5.71
CA LYS A 877 -18.89 13.04 -4.86
C LYS A 877 -19.08 14.42 -5.46
N LEU A 878 -18.16 14.90 -6.30
CA LEU A 878 -18.34 16.12 -7.09
C LEU A 878 -19.27 15.94 -8.29
N GLY A 879 -19.77 14.74 -8.55
CA GLY A 879 -20.63 14.44 -9.68
C GLY A 879 -19.91 14.44 -11.02
N MET A 880 -18.60 14.13 -11.05
CA MET A 880 -17.89 13.96 -12.32
C MET A 880 -18.47 12.81 -13.14
N ASN A 881 -18.49 12.96 -14.46
CA ASN A 881 -19.00 11.94 -15.36
C ASN A 881 -18.10 10.73 -15.44
N TYR A 882 -16.77 10.94 -15.36
CA TYR A 882 -15.78 9.85 -15.39
C TYR A 882 -14.51 10.19 -14.65
N VAL A 883 -13.79 9.13 -14.27
CA VAL A 883 -12.37 9.14 -13.90
C VAL A 883 -11.59 8.37 -14.95
N SER A 884 -10.33 8.72 -15.20
CA SER A 884 -9.49 8.06 -16.17
C SER A 884 -8.14 7.73 -15.55
N CYS A 885 -7.67 6.50 -15.74
CA CYS A 885 -6.45 5.98 -15.13
C CYS A 885 -5.73 5.01 -16.06
N SER A 886 -4.51 4.62 -15.70
CA SER A 886 -3.78 3.60 -16.43
C SER A 886 -4.56 2.27 -16.48
N PRO A 887 -4.36 1.41 -17.50
CA PRO A 887 -5.15 0.20 -17.69
C PRO A 887 -5.25 -0.70 -16.46
N TYR A 888 -4.14 -0.92 -15.77
CA TYR A 888 -4.09 -1.77 -14.58
C TYR A 888 -4.74 -1.16 -13.33
N ARG A 889 -5.02 0.14 -13.34
CA ARG A 889 -5.77 0.82 -12.27
C ARG A 889 -7.29 0.79 -12.48
N VAL A 890 -7.76 0.41 -13.64
CA VAL A 890 -9.20 0.38 -13.97
C VAL A 890 -10.01 -0.44 -12.96
N PRO A 891 -9.62 -1.67 -12.58
CA PRO A 891 -10.38 -2.44 -11.57
C PRO A 891 -10.46 -1.74 -10.21
N ILE A 892 -9.37 -1.13 -9.77
CA ILE A 892 -9.29 -0.38 -8.51
C ILE A 892 -10.24 0.82 -8.54
N ALA A 893 -10.20 1.58 -9.62
CA ALA A 893 -11.08 2.74 -9.82
C ALA A 893 -12.55 2.34 -9.88
N ARG A 894 -12.88 1.21 -10.50
CA ARG A 894 -14.26 0.69 -10.59
C ARG A 894 -14.82 0.34 -9.22
N VAL A 895 -14.06 -0.34 -8.39
CA VAL A 895 -14.48 -0.66 -7.02
C VAL A 895 -14.59 0.61 -6.18
N SER A 896 -13.63 1.52 -6.28
CA SER A 896 -13.64 2.79 -5.55
C SER A 896 -14.85 3.66 -5.91
N ALA A 897 -15.20 3.73 -7.19
CA ALA A 897 -16.39 4.45 -7.67
C ALA A 897 -17.69 3.80 -7.18
N ALA A 898 -17.75 2.47 -7.15
CA ALA A 898 -18.89 1.74 -6.59
C ALA A 898 -19.04 2.00 -5.09
N GLN A 899 -17.94 1.95 -4.35
CA GLN A 899 -17.95 2.29 -2.92
C GLN A 899 -18.42 3.72 -2.68
N ALA A 900 -17.97 4.70 -3.45
CA ALA A 900 -18.44 6.08 -3.35
C ALA A 900 -19.95 6.20 -3.51
N ALA A 901 -20.53 5.48 -4.46
CA ALA A 901 -21.99 5.45 -4.69
C ALA A 901 -22.78 4.76 -3.56
N LEU A 902 -22.15 3.85 -2.81
CA LEU A 902 -22.77 3.15 -1.68
C LEU A 902 -22.60 3.87 -0.35
N GLU A 903 -21.64 4.77 -0.24
CA GLU A 903 -21.37 5.59 0.95
C GLU A 903 -22.24 6.88 0.99
N GLU A 904 -22.92 7.20 -0.12
CA GLU A 904 -23.94 8.28 -0.20
C GLU A 904 -25.27 7.84 0.48
#